data_742e8692eb94430942f8d49bf0714216
#
_entry.id   742e8692eb94430942f8d49bf0714216
#
_cell.length_a   1.000
_cell.length_b   1.000
_cell.length_c   1.000
_cell.angle_alpha   90.00
_cell.angle_beta   90.00
_cell.angle_gamma   90.00
#
_symmetry.space_group_name_H-M   'P 1'
#
loop_
_entity.id
_entity.type
_entity.pdbx_description
1 polymer ?
#
loop_
_entity_poly.entity_id
_entity_poly.type
_entity_poly.pdbx_seq_one_letter_code
_entity_poly.pdbx_strand_id
1 'polypeptide(L)'
;MRAFRSTGAVRPQRARPILKPIRVVFATTALSAAVVGLFSASAGAAEPASTSLKNLSRGDDQCLAWQPADNAAVFAACDGGPAQDWTFEPRGGFQRIVNTGASAARGISMCLHSAAGDTGMGRVAVGVCGEGDQTMRDWRADRGLDGQVVFANRYRINTGRTAEVLAPRDGGAGVAMQNLRGQPSSVWRSAVSIAPSQRPLLGDKSVLLMVTHFNDSKPADSEVVRKAVFGDGDDHSSLRRYLEVASRGKLTLHGQTLGGVNLGDRPATCDSGAIRTAARNAALARGVNPDKFNYLFVDLPKMSSCNWSALAATPGNWILSNASGHGYWMWSHEFGHNLGAKHPGSLVDCPTPGGTVEVGGACRVGKVDDPSDTMGGGGRRLYPASYQLFAGWLGEADVPEINGSGTYRLAPLWGDAPGAKAYRIARADGSTLWLEFRQPLRGFDDWKADDSFVNGVIVRTVAHGGNVLTNTLVDATPGSANGMKDAPLMPGHALHDTLSGKIVTVKSVGPDGAVVEVKNDGLLMPDAVVTGPQQAAAGTAVVLSGASSAGDALRYSWVVPVGVDAQPNGAELRFVAPTLEQDRDYAFELTVANDKGYTSQATHVVTVKAQEIVAPPRATISGPAAVDGGAAVTLSGASSTGKGLKYAWTGPAGVSIAQNGATATFTAPKAADERRYAFKLAVTDALGRTADATHDVTVRASAGEGAAAWDPKKTYATPCHEVSHAGKTWLNGWWVLGDVPGTGGEWGAWREKGVANMHAMCKSK
;
A
#
# COMPACT_ATOMS: atom_id res chain seq x y z
N MET A 1 38.74 -69.24 -33.10
CA MET A 1 38.77 -69.95 -34.43
C MET A 1 38.02 -69.00 -35.44
N ARG A 2 38.76 -68.63 -36.51
CA ARG A 2 38.31 -68.07 -37.83
C ARG A 2 37.47 -66.82 -37.73
N ALA A 3 37.96 -65.57 -38.04
CA ALA A 3 38.71 -65.04 -39.18
C ALA A 3 38.00 -65.20 -40.54
N PHE A 4 37.60 -64.01 -41.09
CA PHE A 4 37.74 -63.65 -42.52
C PHE A 4 37.23 -62.17 -42.62
N ARG A 5 38.08 -61.11 -42.79
CA ARG A 5 38.68 -60.57 -44.03
C ARG A 5 37.65 -60.44 -45.14
N SER A 6 37.49 -59.37 -45.84
CA SER A 6 38.13 -58.13 -46.30
C SER A 6 37.42 -57.73 -47.58
N THR A 7 37.44 -56.52 -47.91
CA THR A 7 37.86 -55.71 -49.07
C THR A 7 36.80 -54.72 -49.40
N GLY A 8 36.98 -53.44 -49.52
CA GLY A 8 37.96 -52.65 -50.24
C GLY A 8 37.31 -52.09 -51.49
N ALA A 9 37.22 -50.76 -51.61
CA ALA A 9 37.46 -49.96 -52.79
C ALA A 9 36.79 -48.60 -52.79
N VAL A 10 37.56 -47.52 -52.65
CA VAL A 10 37.90 -46.50 -53.66
C VAL A 10 36.79 -45.46 -54.01
N ARG A 11 37.16 -44.21 -53.73
CA ARG A 11 36.56 -42.92 -54.11
C ARG A 11 36.42 -42.75 -55.69
N PRO A 12 35.62 -41.75 -56.16
CA PRO A 12 36.24 -40.46 -56.39
C PRO A 12 35.42 -39.20 -56.03
N GLN A 13 36.20 -38.12 -55.89
CA GLN A 13 35.81 -36.72 -55.75
C GLN A 13 35.02 -36.17 -56.96
N ARG A 14 34.10 -35.24 -56.72
CA ARG A 14 33.78 -34.12 -57.64
C ARG A 14 33.36 -32.90 -56.86
N ALA A 15 34.18 -31.89 -56.92
CA ALA A 15 34.08 -30.55 -57.53
C ALA A 15 32.97 -29.62 -56.95
N ARG A 16 33.45 -28.55 -56.34
CA ARG A 16 32.72 -27.32 -56.00
C ARG A 16 32.34 -26.51 -57.22
N PRO A 17 31.30 -25.71 -57.24
CA PRO A 17 31.29 -24.45 -57.96
C PRO A 17 31.36 -23.23 -57.07
N ILE A 18 32.23 -22.32 -57.49
CA ILE A 18 32.47 -20.97 -57.02
C ILE A 18 31.31 -20.08 -57.46
N LEU A 19 30.70 -19.32 -56.59
CA LEU A 19 29.83 -18.21 -56.95
C LEU A 19 30.50 -16.88 -56.60
N LYS A 20 30.58 -16.03 -57.63
CA LYS A 20 31.17 -14.68 -57.67
C LYS A 20 30.30 -13.65 -56.90
N PRO A 21 30.90 -12.56 -56.40
CA PRO A 21 30.17 -11.49 -55.74
C PRO A 21 29.50 -10.54 -56.75
N ILE A 22 28.25 -10.17 -56.46
CA ILE A 22 27.52 -9.12 -57.18
C ILE A 22 27.90 -7.76 -56.55
N ARG A 23 28.48 -6.91 -57.42
CA ARG A 23 28.68 -5.48 -57.15
C ARG A 23 27.35 -4.76 -57.38
N VAL A 24 26.89 -4.01 -56.36
CA VAL A 24 25.84 -3.00 -56.54
C VAL A 24 26.50 -1.63 -56.64
N VAL A 25 26.18 -0.94 -57.73
CA VAL A 25 26.68 0.39 -58.10
C VAL A 25 25.90 1.45 -57.30
N PHE A 26 26.63 2.35 -56.65
CA PHE A 26 26.06 3.56 -56.08
C PHE A 26 25.95 4.65 -57.19
N ALA A 27 24.76 5.20 -57.34
CA ALA A 27 24.55 6.44 -58.08
C ALA A 27 24.60 7.62 -57.09
N THR A 28 25.58 8.48 -57.33
CA THR A 28 25.75 9.76 -56.63
C THR A 28 24.87 10.83 -57.25
N THR A 29 24.04 11.49 -56.45
CA THR A 29 23.59 12.86 -56.76
C THR A 29 23.91 13.75 -55.57
N ALA A 30 24.75 14.72 -55.85
CA ALA A 30 25.09 15.81 -54.95
C ALA A 30 23.99 16.86 -54.95
N LEU A 31 23.65 17.42 -53.78
CA LEU A 31 23.41 18.86 -53.63
C LEU A 31 23.39 19.31 -52.15
N SER A 32 24.22 20.31 -51.90
CA SER A 32 24.09 21.45 -50.96
C SER A 32 24.26 21.25 -49.45
N ALA A 33 25.37 21.78 -49.01
CA ALA A 33 25.72 22.06 -47.64
C ALA A 33 24.74 23.07 -46.97
N ALA A 34 24.25 22.70 -45.79
CA ALA A 34 23.86 23.65 -44.77
C ALA A 34 24.50 23.20 -43.46
N VAL A 35 25.35 24.05 -42.92
CA VAL A 35 25.97 23.93 -41.60
C VAL A 35 24.85 24.06 -40.56
N VAL A 36 24.55 22.98 -39.83
CA VAL A 36 23.78 23.04 -38.61
C VAL A 36 24.59 22.35 -37.52
N GLY A 37 24.81 23.09 -36.45
CA GLY A 37 25.63 22.72 -35.33
C GLY A 37 25.27 21.37 -34.70
N LEU A 38 26.29 20.64 -34.38
CA LEU A 38 26.24 19.44 -33.53
C LEU A 38 25.83 19.85 -32.11
N PHE A 39 24.53 19.83 -31.84
CA PHE A 39 24.08 19.58 -30.50
C PHE A 39 24.06 18.07 -30.26
N SER A 40 25.02 17.60 -29.49
CA SER A 40 24.96 16.28 -28.89
C SER A 40 23.69 16.22 -28.02
N ALA A 41 22.62 15.66 -28.56
CA ALA A 41 21.51 15.24 -27.74
C ALA A 41 22.02 14.12 -26.82
N SER A 42 22.32 14.46 -25.58
CA SER A 42 22.36 13.47 -24.52
C SER A 42 21.03 12.72 -24.59
N ALA A 43 21.10 11.41 -24.77
CA ALA A 43 19.94 10.54 -24.62
C ALA A 43 19.39 10.80 -23.22
N GLY A 44 18.35 11.60 -23.12
CA GLY A 44 17.61 11.80 -21.90
C GLY A 44 17.14 10.41 -21.45
N ALA A 45 17.51 10.02 -20.24
CA ALA A 45 16.90 8.87 -19.59
C ALA A 45 15.38 9.05 -19.71
N ALA A 46 14.71 8.05 -20.29
CA ALA A 46 13.24 8.07 -20.36
C ALA A 46 12.72 8.31 -18.95
N GLU A 47 11.83 9.29 -18.78
CA GLU A 47 11.18 9.54 -17.50
C GLU A 47 10.58 8.22 -17.01
N PRO A 48 10.73 7.88 -15.71
CA PRO A 48 10.16 6.64 -15.19
C PRO A 48 8.65 6.66 -15.41
N ALA A 49 8.13 5.60 -16.00
CA ALA A 49 6.70 5.48 -16.27
C ALA A 49 5.93 5.57 -14.94
N SER A 50 4.95 6.46 -14.89
CA SER A 50 4.09 6.63 -13.73
C SER A 50 2.89 5.67 -13.75
N THR A 51 2.32 5.39 -12.58
CA THR A 51 1.21 4.44 -12.43
C THR A 51 0.35 4.74 -11.21
N SER A 52 -0.91 4.36 -11.28
CA SER A 52 -1.77 4.28 -10.10
C SER A 52 -1.49 2.99 -9.31
N LEU A 53 -1.57 3.06 -7.99
CA LEU A 53 -1.46 1.92 -7.08
C LEU A 53 -2.83 1.57 -6.52
N LYS A 54 -3.25 0.33 -6.72
CA LYS A 54 -4.52 -0.22 -6.22
C LYS A 54 -4.24 -1.36 -5.25
N ASN A 55 -5.02 -1.47 -4.20
CA ASN A 55 -4.91 -2.57 -3.24
C ASN A 55 -6.01 -3.61 -3.50
N LEU A 56 -5.65 -4.88 -3.47
CA LEU A 56 -6.56 -5.98 -3.80
C LEU A 56 -7.82 -6.00 -2.91
N SER A 57 -7.69 -5.67 -1.63
CA SER A 57 -8.83 -5.65 -0.69
C SER A 57 -9.73 -4.42 -0.79
N ARG A 58 -9.30 -3.37 -1.54
CA ARG A 58 -10.07 -2.12 -1.71
C ARG A 58 -10.81 -2.05 -3.04
N GLY A 59 -10.59 -3.01 -3.93
CA GLY A 59 -11.19 -3.02 -5.26
C GLY A 59 -10.43 -2.18 -6.29
N ASP A 60 -10.91 -2.23 -7.54
CA ASP A 60 -10.23 -1.60 -8.68
C ASP A 60 -10.61 -0.12 -8.87
N ASP A 61 -11.60 0.37 -8.15
CA ASP A 61 -12.07 1.76 -8.15
C ASP A 61 -11.39 2.65 -7.11
N GLN A 62 -10.59 2.07 -6.21
CA GLN A 62 -9.87 2.79 -5.16
C GLN A 62 -8.37 2.80 -5.44
N CYS A 63 -7.81 4.01 -5.56
CA CYS A 63 -6.39 4.25 -5.82
C CYS A 63 -5.71 4.87 -4.59
N LEU A 64 -4.44 4.51 -4.37
CA LEU A 64 -3.62 5.20 -3.38
C LEU A 64 -3.36 6.64 -3.86
N ALA A 65 -3.68 7.62 -3.02
CA ALA A 65 -3.57 9.04 -3.30
C ALA A 65 -2.78 9.78 -2.21
N TRP A 66 -2.10 10.82 -2.58
CA TRP A 66 -1.58 11.82 -1.66
C TRP A 66 -2.66 12.82 -1.27
N GLN A 67 -2.83 13.08 0.03
CA GLN A 67 -3.72 14.09 0.57
C GLN A 67 -2.93 15.34 0.95
N PRO A 68 -3.15 16.50 0.28
CA PRO A 68 -2.34 17.72 0.50
C PRO A 68 -2.45 18.32 1.90
N ALA A 69 -3.57 18.14 2.58
CA ALA A 69 -3.88 18.80 3.86
C ALA A 69 -2.92 18.38 4.99
N ASP A 70 -2.54 17.12 5.04
CA ASP A 70 -1.72 16.55 6.11
C ASP A 70 -0.60 15.62 5.59
N ASN A 71 -0.38 15.61 4.27
CA ASN A 71 0.53 14.71 3.56
C ASN A 71 0.25 13.22 3.81
N ALA A 72 -0.96 12.84 4.17
CA ALA A 72 -1.34 11.45 4.32
C ALA A 72 -1.34 10.72 2.98
N ALA A 73 -1.06 9.41 3.02
CA ALA A 73 -1.33 8.48 1.95
C ALA A 73 -2.67 7.80 2.24
N VAL A 74 -3.65 7.99 1.36
CA VAL A 74 -5.05 7.56 1.56
C VAL A 74 -5.60 6.88 0.32
N PHE A 75 -6.66 6.10 0.48
CA PHE A 75 -7.46 5.62 -0.65
C PHE A 75 -8.50 6.66 -1.04
N ALA A 76 -8.60 6.90 -2.33
CA ALA A 76 -9.62 7.74 -2.95
C ALA A 76 -10.14 7.07 -4.23
N ALA A 77 -11.34 7.46 -4.69
CA ALA A 77 -11.83 7.01 -6.00
C ALA A 77 -10.77 7.29 -7.08
N CYS A 78 -10.55 6.33 -7.97
CA CYS A 78 -9.56 6.48 -9.04
C CYS A 78 -10.02 7.56 -10.03
N ASP A 79 -9.34 8.70 -10.07
CA ASP A 79 -9.64 9.84 -10.96
C ASP A 79 -8.56 10.06 -12.03
N GLY A 80 -7.42 9.31 -11.95
CA GLY A 80 -6.27 9.45 -12.83
C GLY A 80 -5.50 10.76 -12.64
N GLY A 81 -5.80 11.50 -11.57
CA GLY A 81 -5.13 12.75 -11.25
C GLY A 81 -3.72 12.57 -10.68
N PRO A 82 -2.89 13.62 -10.70
CA PRO A 82 -1.48 13.55 -10.30
C PRO A 82 -1.28 13.17 -8.83
N ALA A 83 -2.28 13.36 -7.96
CA ALA A 83 -2.22 12.90 -6.56
C ALA A 83 -2.23 11.36 -6.43
N GLN A 84 -2.72 10.66 -7.45
CA GLN A 84 -2.78 9.19 -7.51
C GLN A 84 -1.69 8.59 -8.38
N ASP A 85 -0.77 9.42 -8.85
CA ASP A 85 0.25 9.03 -9.80
C ASP A 85 1.59 8.83 -9.09
N TRP A 86 2.17 7.62 -9.24
CA TRP A 86 3.35 7.17 -8.52
C TRP A 86 4.42 6.67 -9.48
N THR A 87 5.66 7.05 -9.23
CA THR A 87 6.84 6.55 -9.95
C THR A 87 7.74 5.75 -9.01
N PHE A 88 8.55 4.86 -9.59
CA PHE A 88 9.44 3.98 -8.84
C PHE A 88 10.89 4.27 -9.20
N GLU A 89 11.66 4.75 -8.24
CA GLU A 89 13.09 5.06 -8.41
C GLU A 89 13.95 3.95 -7.79
N PRO A 90 14.74 3.20 -8.57
CA PRO A 90 15.60 2.14 -8.06
C PRO A 90 16.66 2.66 -7.07
N ARG A 91 16.90 1.91 -5.99
CA ARG A 91 17.84 2.23 -4.91
C ARG A 91 18.50 0.97 -4.34
N GLY A 92 19.46 0.39 -5.04
CA GLY A 92 20.30 -0.69 -4.50
C GLY A 92 19.55 -1.89 -3.92
N GLY A 93 18.61 -2.48 -4.66
CA GLY A 93 17.77 -3.59 -4.21
C GLY A 93 16.48 -3.16 -3.48
N PHE A 94 16.28 -1.85 -3.35
CA PHE A 94 15.05 -1.19 -2.92
C PHE A 94 14.60 -0.20 -3.98
N GLN A 95 13.50 0.47 -3.75
CA GLN A 95 13.02 1.55 -4.59
C GLN A 95 12.34 2.61 -3.74
N ARG A 96 12.33 3.84 -4.21
CA ARG A 96 11.47 4.90 -3.71
C ARG A 96 10.17 4.88 -4.47
N ILE A 97 9.10 5.12 -3.75
CA ILE A 97 7.76 5.30 -4.31
C ILE A 97 7.48 6.80 -4.24
N VAL A 98 7.62 7.49 -5.36
CA VAL A 98 7.52 8.95 -5.46
C VAL A 98 6.14 9.33 -5.97
N ASN A 99 5.48 10.27 -5.29
CA ASN A 99 4.21 10.82 -5.76
C ASN A 99 4.45 12.02 -6.67
N THR A 100 3.96 11.97 -7.91
CA THR A 100 4.20 13.01 -8.92
C THR A 100 3.48 14.31 -8.59
N GLY A 101 2.22 14.24 -8.13
CA GLY A 101 1.43 15.41 -7.75
C GLY A 101 1.98 16.14 -6.53
N ALA A 102 2.38 15.40 -5.49
CA ALA A 102 3.01 15.97 -4.31
C ALA A 102 4.34 16.63 -4.66
N SER A 103 5.15 15.99 -5.52
CA SER A 103 6.43 16.51 -5.98
C SER A 103 6.26 17.80 -6.78
N ALA A 104 5.31 17.85 -7.71
CA ALA A 104 5.00 19.03 -8.50
C ALA A 104 4.48 20.18 -7.60
N ALA A 105 3.59 19.90 -6.66
CA ALA A 105 3.02 20.89 -5.75
C ALA A 105 4.05 21.49 -4.78
N ARG A 106 5.10 20.75 -4.43
CA ARG A 106 6.13 21.17 -3.48
C ARG A 106 7.43 21.64 -4.15
N GLY A 107 7.59 21.39 -5.46
CA GLY A 107 8.84 21.69 -6.19
C GLY A 107 10.04 20.86 -5.76
N ILE A 108 9.82 19.73 -5.08
CA ILE A 108 10.84 18.80 -4.58
C ILE A 108 10.28 17.38 -4.58
N SER A 109 11.14 16.36 -4.80
CA SER A 109 10.71 14.95 -4.79
C SER A 109 10.07 14.54 -3.47
N MET A 110 8.84 14.04 -3.53
CA MET A 110 8.02 13.63 -2.39
C MET A 110 7.77 12.11 -2.42
N CYS A 111 8.22 11.39 -1.40
CA CYS A 111 8.20 9.94 -1.31
C CYS A 111 7.19 9.41 -0.28
N LEU A 112 6.63 8.24 -0.57
CA LEU A 112 5.97 7.43 0.43
C LEU A 112 7.00 6.98 1.49
N HIS A 113 6.72 7.18 2.78
CA HIS A 113 7.60 6.78 3.87
C HIS A 113 6.83 6.18 5.05
N SER A 114 7.48 5.23 5.74
CA SER A 114 7.00 4.71 7.02
C SER A 114 7.55 5.60 8.13
N ALA A 115 6.70 6.24 8.91
CA ALA A 115 7.16 7.02 10.05
C ALA A 115 7.81 6.12 11.11
N ALA A 116 8.92 6.60 11.71
CA ALA A 116 9.47 6.00 12.91
C ALA A 116 8.52 6.29 14.07
N GLY A 117 8.16 5.32 14.80
CA GLY A 117 7.36 5.50 16.01
C GLY A 117 6.65 4.21 16.41
N ASP A 118 6.83 3.91 17.61
CA ASP A 118 5.98 3.20 18.57
C ASP A 118 5.31 1.87 18.21
N THR A 119 5.27 1.06 19.19
CA THR A 119 4.48 -0.11 19.57
C THR A 119 3.04 -0.12 19.03
N GLY A 120 2.85 0.08 17.73
CA GLY A 120 1.56 0.11 17.06
C GLY A 120 1.73 0.31 15.55
N MET A 121 0.72 0.06 14.77
CA MET A 121 0.68 0.15 13.32
C MET A 121 1.42 1.40 12.81
N GLY A 122 2.57 1.21 12.15
CA GLY A 122 3.43 2.32 11.69
C GLY A 122 2.71 3.20 10.67
N ARG A 123 2.55 4.47 10.99
CA ARG A 123 1.95 5.45 10.08
C ARG A 123 2.76 5.54 8.78
N VAL A 124 2.07 5.57 7.66
CA VAL A 124 2.65 5.81 6.34
C VAL A 124 2.13 7.14 5.80
N ALA A 125 3.03 7.95 5.28
CA ALA A 125 2.74 9.29 4.79
C ALA A 125 3.62 9.63 3.58
N VAL A 126 3.41 10.78 2.96
CA VAL A 126 4.23 11.32 1.88
C VAL A 126 5.11 12.43 2.44
N GLY A 127 6.41 12.36 2.24
CA GLY A 127 7.37 13.33 2.75
C GLY A 127 8.54 13.55 1.80
N VAL A 128 9.39 14.54 2.09
CA VAL A 128 10.54 14.87 1.23
C VAL A 128 11.48 13.67 1.11
N CYS A 129 11.81 13.25 -0.12
CA CYS A 129 12.61 12.06 -0.40
C CYS A 129 14.02 12.12 0.19
N GLY A 130 14.60 13.30 0.32
CA GLY A 130 15.97 13.53 0.79
C GLY A 130 16.12 13.71 2.29
N GLU A 131 15.04 13.80 3.08
CA GLU A 131 15.09 14.13 4.51
C GLU A 131 15.08 12.90 5.42
N GLY A 132 15.71 13.05 6.60
CA GLY A 132 15.70 12.05 7.68
C GLY A 132 16.30 10.71 7.32
N ASP A 133 15.90 9.64 8.04
CA ASP A 133 16.39 8.30 7.79
C ASP A 133 15.87 7.77 6.44
N GLN A 134 16.80 7.59 5.51
CA GLN A 134 16.49 7.15 4.14
C GLN A 134 15.91 5.74 4.09
N THR A 135 16.20 4.88 5.08
CA THR A 135 15.65 3.53 5.14
C THR A 135 14.14 3.51 5.33
N MET A 136 13.56 4.58 5.88
CA MET A 136 12.10 4.75 6.00
C MET A 136 11.42 5.05 4.67
N ARG A 137 12.16 5.51 3.64
CA ARG A 137 11.67 5.85 2.30
C ARG A 137 11.99 4.79 1.26
N ASP A 138 12.81 3.82 1.63
CA ASP A 138 13.20 2.73 0.76
C ASP A 138 12.23 1.55 0.93
N TRP A 139 11.67 1.09 -0.17
CA TRP A 139 10.68 0.02 -0.22
C TRP A 139 11.19 -1.15 -1.05
N ARG A 140 11.01 -2.36 -0.54
CA ARG A 140 11.21 -3.57 -1.30
C ARG A 140 9.85 -3.99 -1.88
N ALA A 141 9.81 -4.17 -3.20
CA ALA A 141 8.66 -4.73 -3.89
C ALA A 141 8.85 -6.26 -4.01
N ASP A 142 8.10 -7.00 -3.23
CA ASP A 142 8.09 -8.45 -3.29
C ASP A 142 6.99 -8.87 -4.28
N ARG A 143 7.35 -9.58 -5.36
CA ARG A 143 6.36 -10.01 -6.35
C ARG A 143 5.38 -11.01 -5.76
N GLY A 144 4.10 -10.78 -6.01
CA GLY A 144 3.04 -11.78 -5.99
C GLY A 144 2.82 -12.37 -7.39
N LEU A 145 1.80 -13.18 -7.53
CA LEU A 145 1.33 -13.70 -8.84
C LEU A 145 0.66 -12.55 -9.64
N ASP A 146 0.71 -12.63 -10.97
CA ASP A 146 -0.08 -11.80 -11.90
C ASP A 146 0.12 -10.28 -11.79
N GLY A 147 1.39 -9.83 -11.66
CA GLY A 147 1.70 -8.41 -11.55
C GLY A 147 1.36 -7.80 -10.20
N GLN A 148 0.98 -8.62 -9.24
CA GLN A 148 0.75 -8.24 -7.86
C GLN A 148 2.08 -7.99 -7.13
N VAL A 149 2.07 -7.07 -6.18
CA VAL A 149 3.24 -6.66 -5.42
C VAL A 149 2.90 -6.50 -3.95
N VAL A 150 3.81 -6.91 -3.07
CA VAL A 150 3.77 -6.63 -1.64
C VAL A 150 4.91 -5.68 -1.30
N PHE A 151 4.61 -4.55 -0.70
CA PHE A 151 5.62 -3.56 -0.33
C PHE A 151 6.07 -3.74 1.11
N ALA A 152 7.37 -3.99 1.30
CA ALA A 152 8.01 -4.06 2.61
C ALA A 152 8.99 -2.87 2.77
N ASN A 153 8.93 -2.19 3.91
CA ASN A 153 9.76 -1.03 4.17
C ASN A 153 11.15 -1.43 4.70
N ARG A 154 12.24 -0.81 4.21
CA ARG A 154 13.62 -1.14 4.59
C ARG A 154 13.89 -0.92 6.06
N TYR A 155 13.39 0.16 6.67
CA TYR A 155 13.52 0.40 8.11
C TYR A 155 12.90 -0.74 8.94
N ARG A 156 11.70 -1.21 8.54
CA ARG A 156 11.02 -2.33 9.22
C ARG A 156 11.79 -3.64 9.07
N ILE A 157 12.35 -3.88 7.89
CA ILE A 157 13.22 -5.05 7.65
C ILE A 157 14.46 -5.01 8.54
N ASN A 158 15.15 -3.85 8.60
CA ASN A 158 16.36 -3.67 9.38
C ASN A 158 16.13 -3.79 10.90
N THR A 159 14.93 -3.46 11.37
CA THR A 159 14.53 -3.58 12.79
C THR A 159 13.89 -4.93 13.14
N GLY A 160 14.00 -5.93 12.26
CA GLY A 160 13.48 -7.29 12.50
C GLY A 160 11.98 -7.48 12.27
N ARG A 161 11.27 -6.43 11.82
CA ARG A 161 9.82 -6.47 11.56
C ARG A 161 9.51 -6.88 10.11
N THR A 162 10.04 -8.00 9.68
CA THR A 162 9.99 -8.48 8.28
C THR A 162 8.59 -8.90 7.81
N ALA A 163 7.69 -9.19 8.73
CA ALA A 163 6.30 -9.53 8.44
C ALA A 163 5.41 -8.30 8.23
N GLU A 164 5.87 -7.10 8.62
CA GLU A 164 5.13 -5.86 8.40
C GLU A 164 5.24 -5.40 6.94
N VAL A 165 4.10 -5.17 6.31
CA VAL A 165 3.95 -4.75 4.91
C VAL A 165 2.99 -3.59 4.79
N LEU A 166 3.07 -2.85 3.68
CA LEU A 166 2.13 -1.78 3.37
C LEU A 166 0.74 -2.36 3.12
N ALA A 167 -0.23 -1.93 3.89
CA ALA A 167 -1.62 -2.38 3.77
C ALA A 167 -2.60 -1.25 4.11
N PRO A 168 -3.88 -1.36 3.69
CA PRO A 168 -4.92 -0.47 4.15
C PRO A 168 -5.00 -0.45 5.67
N ARG A 169 -5.18 0.71 6.26
CA ARG A 169 -5.41 0.85 7.70
C ARG A 169 -6.80 0.34 8.05
N ASP A 170 -6.89 -0.44 9.12
CA ASP A 170 -8.19 -0.89 9.63
C ASP A 170 -9.06 0.32 10.00
N GLY A 171 -10.31 0.31 9.52
CA GLY A 171 -11.31 1.34 9.83
C GLY A 171 -11.07 2.72 9.20
N GLY A 172 -10.30 2.86 8.10
CA GLY A 172 -10.10 4.17 7.49
C GLY A 172 -9.59 4.17 6.06
N ALA A 173 -9.53 5.35 5.44
CA ALA A 173 -9.00 5.54 4.08
C ALA A 173 -7.46 5.52 4.01
N GLY A 174 -6.76 5.50 5.14
CA GLY A 174 -5.30 5.56 5.19
C GLY A 174 -4.61 4.22 4.97
N VAL A 175 -3.28 4.28 4.85
CA VAL A 175 -2.40 3.11 4.79
C VAL A 175 -1.45 3.07 5.98
N ALA A 176 -1.01 1.88 6.35
CA ALA A 176 -0.09 1.66 7.47
C ALA A 176 0.82 0.44 7.19
N MET A 177 1.86 0.30 8.01
CA MET A 177 2.62 -0.93 8.08
C MET A 177 1.89 -1.92 8.99
N GLN A 178 1.49 -3.05 8.48
CA GLN A 178 0.72 -4.06 9.21
C GLN A 178 1.33 -5.45 9.05
N ASN A 179 1.14 -6.29 10.06
CA ASN A 179 1.60 -7.69 10.04
C ASN A 179 0.59 -8.57 9.27
N LEU A 180 0.41 -8.26 7.98
CA LEU A 180 -0.57 -8.88 7.08
C LEU A 180 0.07 -9.57 5.89
N ARG A 181 1.37 -9.90 5.96
CA ARG A 181 2.07 -10.59 4.87
C ARG A 181 1.38 -11.91 4.52
N GLY A 182 1.02 -12.05 3.23
CA GLY A 182 0.24 -13.18 2.73
C GLY A 182 -1.28 -13.01 2.79
N GLN A 183 -1.79 -11.89 3.29
CA GLN A 183 -3.21 -11.55 3.25
C GLN A 183 -3.54 -10.75 1.97
N PRO A 184 -4.77 -10.84 1.42
CA PRO A 184 -5.17 -10.04 0.25
C PRO A 184 -4.98 -8.52 0.45
N SER A 185 -5.17 -8.03 1.68
CA SER A 185 -4.93 -6.63 2.06
C SER A 185 -3.48 -6.19 1.96
N SER A 186 -2.52 -7.12 1.91
CA SER A 186 -1.11 -6.81 1.68
C SER A 186 -0.72 -6.69 0.21
N VAL A 187 -1.64 -7.00 -0.70
CA VAL A 187 -1.36 -7.14 -2.13
C VAL A 187 -1.78 -5.89 -2.90
N TRP A 188 -0.87 -5.40 -3.72
CA TRP A 188 -1.04 -4.21 -4.56
C TRP A 188 -0.96 -4.56 -6.04
N ARG A 189 -1.67 -3.82 -6.87
CA ARG A 189 -1.60 -3.88 -8.33
C ARG A 189 -1.08 -2.57 -8.88
N SER A 190 -0.31 -2.66 -9.95
CA SER A 190 0.20 -1.52 -10.70
C SER A 190 0.08 -1.81 -12.20
N ALA A 191 -0.29 -0.81 -12.98
CA ALA A 191 -0.35 -0.91 -14.43
C ALA A 191 1.06 -0.98 -15.06
N VAL A 192 2.09 -0.53 -14.35
CA VAL A 192 3.49 -0.62 -14.78
C VAL A 192 4.12 -1.84 -14.12
N SER A 193 4.94 -2.57 -14.87
CA SER A 193 5.76 -3.63 -14.30
C SER A 193 6.73 -3.02 -13.28
N ILE A 194 6.40 -3.15 -12.00
CA ILE A 194 7.32 -2.77 -10.92
C ILE A 194 8.48 -3.75 -10.96
N ALA A 195 9.67 -3.28 -11.30
CA ALA A 195 10.86 -4.11 -11.27
C ALA A 195 11.00 -4.71 -9.86
N PRO A 196 11.14 -6.03 -9.73
CA PRO A 196 11.36 -6.63 -8.41
C PRO A 196 12.62 -6.00 -7.83
N SER A 197 12.57 -5.64 -6.54
CA SER A 197 13.74 -5.16 -5.80
C SER A 197 14.79 -6.26 -5.60
N GLN A 198 14.65 -7.34 -6.32
CA GLN A 198 15.60 -8.43 -6.30
C GLN A 198 16.79 -8.11 -7.18
N ARG A 199 17.93 -8.65 -6.77
CA ARG A 199 19.09 -8.74 -7.63
C ARG A 199 18.67 -9.27 -8.97
N PRO A 200 19.26 -8.76 -10.07
CA PRO A 200 19.02 -9.34 -11.36
C PRO A 200 19.42 -10.81 -11.30
N LEU A 201 18.47 -11.72 -11.46
CA LEU A 201 18.70 -13.16 -11.58
C LEU A 201 19.10 -13.55 -13.01
N LEU A 202 19.33 -12.55 -13.84
CA LEU A 202 19.69 -12.67 -15.25
C LEU A 202 21.05 -12.06 -15.50
N GLY A 203 21.66 -12.47 -16.61
CA GLY A 203 22.93 -11.95 -17.10
C GLY A 203 24.14 -12.56 -16.41
N ASP A 204 25.29 -11.95 -16.64
CA ASP A 204 26.57 -12.42 -16.13
C ASP A 204 26.79 -11.87 -14.71
N LYS A 205 27.07 -12.77 -13.76
CA LYS A 205 27.24 -12.45 -12.34
C LYS A 205 28.63 -12.77 -11.86
N SER A 206 29.23 -11.81 -11.19
CA SER A 206 30.56 -11.98 -10.62
C SER A 206 30.51 -12.58 -9.21
N VAL A 207 31.39 -13.54 -8.97
CA VAL A 207 31.54 -14.24 -7.68
C VAL A 207 32.96 -14.06 -7.16
N LEU A 208 33.11 -13.64 -5.91
CA LEU A 208 34.33 -13.83 -5.17
C LEU A 208 34.27 -15.17 -4.45
N LEU A 209 35.03 -16.16 -4.93
CA LEU A 209 35.18 -17.46 -4.29
C LEU A 209 36.41 -17.45 -3.40
N MET A 210 36.22 -17.75 -2.13
CA MET A 210 37.32 -17.83 -1.17
C MET A 210 37.44 -19.24 -0.62
N VAL A 211 38.60 -19.88 -0.81
CA VAL A 211 38.95 -21.16 -0.21
C VAL A 211 39.82 -20.87 1.01
N THR A 212 39.29 -21.12 2.19
CA THR A 212 39.81 -20.59 3.44
C THR A 212 40.31 -21.65 4.40
N HIS A 213 41.06 -21.22 5.42
CA HIS A 213 41.47 -22.07 6.55
C HIS A 213 41.57 -21.22 7.83
N PHE A 214 41.61 -21.87 8.96
CA PHE A 214 41.98 -21.28 10.26
C PHE A 214 43.41 -21.62 10.62
N ASN A 215 43.94 -21.00 11.66
CA ASN A 215 45.31 -21.26 12.14
C ASN A 215 45.57 -22.74 12.47
N ASP A 216 44.51 -23.47 12.88
CA ASP A 216 44.53 -24.86 13.27
C ASP A 216 44.19 -25.86 12.11
N SER A 217 44.04 -25.38 10.89
CA SER A 217 43.59 -26.20 9.76
C SER A 217 44.29 -25.88 8.46
N LYS A 218 44.07 -26.70 7.46
CA LYS A 218 44.54 -26.50 6.08
C LYS A 218 43.35 -26.16 5.18
N PRO A 219 43.55 -25.35 4.14
CA PRO A 219 42.52 -25.16 3.14
C PRO A 219 42.28 -26.40 2.31
N ALA A 220 41.08 -26.52 1.71
CA ALA A 220 40.84 -27.45 0.64
C ALA A 220 41.72 -27.13 -0.59
N ASP A 221 41.81 -28.06 -1.54
CA ASP A 221 42.39 -27.75 -2.85
C ASP A 221 41.56 -26.69 -3.58
N SER A 222 42.17 -25.53 -3.76
CA SER A 222 41.48 -24.37 -4.34
C SER A 222 41.04 -24.61 -5.78
N GLU A 223 41.73 -25.46 -6.51
CA GLU A 223 41.37 -25.79 -7.88
C GLU A 223 40.15 -26.71 -7.94
N VAL A 224 40.06 -27.66 -7.02
CA VAL A 224 38.87 -28.52 -6.88
C VAL A 224 37.61 -27.68 -6.58
N VAL A 225 37.72 -26.77 -5.62
CA VAL A 225 36.59 -25.89 -5.26
C VAL A 225 36.26 -24.94 -6.38
N ARG A 226 37.29 -24.36 -7.06
CA ARG A 226 37.11 -23.49 -8.24
C ARG A 226 36.35 -24.22 -9.36
N LYS A 227 36.75 -25.46 -9.65
CA LYS A 227 36.07 -26.31 -10.65
C LYS A 227 34.62 -26.59 -10.28
N ALA A 228 34.32 -26.85 -9.02
CA ALA A 228 32.97 -27.07 -8.56
C ALA A 228 32.06 -25.84 -8.75
N VAL A 229 32.62 -24.61 -8.69
CA VAL A 229 31.85 -23.38 -8.90
C VAL A 229 31.87 -22.96 -10.38
N PHE A 230 33.03 -22.83 -11.00
CA PHE A 230 33.17 -22.25 -12.34
C PHE A 230 33.36 -23.27 -13.45
N GLY A 231 33.75 -24.51 -13.14
CA GLY A 231 34.01 -25.55 -14.13
C GLY A 231 35.25 -25.32 -14.99
N ASP A 232 35.46 -26.21 -15.96
CA ASP A 232 36.46 -26.14 -17.01
C ASP A 232 35.76 -26.35 -18.38
N GLY A 233 35.09 -25.30 -18.89
CA GLY A 233 34.38 -25.40 -20.18
C GLY A 233 33.03 -26.10 -20.10
N ASP A 234 32.78 -27.14 -20.92
CA ASP A 234 31.48 -27.81 -21.07
C ASP A 234 31.22 -28.95 -20.06
N ASP A 235 31.93 -28.94 -18.96
CA ASP A 235 31.70 -29.97 -17.96
C ASP A 235 30.33 -29.81 -17.27
N HIS A 236 29.63 -30.92 -17.02
CA HIS A 236 28.31 -30.91 -16.35
C HIS A 236 28.43 -30.89 -14.82
N SER A 237 29.61 -30.62 -14.25
CA SER A 237 29.91 -30.72 -12.83
C SER A 237 30.24 -29.44 -12.13
N SER A 238 29.81 -28.30 -12.66
CA SER A 238 29.97 -26.97 -12.04
C SER A 238 28.66 -26.25 -11.80
N LEU A 239 28.64 -25.36 -10.76
CA LEU A 239 27.52 -24.48 -10.52
C LEU A 239 27.22 -23.57 -11.72
N ARG A 240 28.28 -23.01 -12.37
CA ARG A 240 28.12 -22.19 -13.57
C ARG A 240 27.31 -22.93 -14.63
N ARG A 241 27.75 -24.15 -14.99
CA ARG A 241 27.06 -24.94 -16.01
C ARG A 241 25.65 -25.35 -15.59
N TYR A 242 25.46 -25.68 -14.32
CA TYR A 242 24.13 -25.94 -13.77
C TYR A 242 23.18 -24.74 -13.98
N LEU A 243 23.64 -23.53 -13.66
CA LEU A 243 22.83 -22.32 -13.80
C LEU A 243 22.60 -21.93 -15.28
N GLU A 244 23.60 -22.09 -16.14
CA GLU A 244 23.45 -21.87 -17.58
C GLU A 244 22.36 -22.78 -18.16
N VAL A 245 22.34 -24.06 -17.79
CA VAL A 245 21.32 -25.00 -18.24
C VAL A 245 19.96 -24.68 -17.62
N ALA A 246 19.88 -24.50 -16.29
CA ALA A 246 18.64 -24.23 -15.58
C ALA A 246 17.99 -22.91 -16.04
N SER A 247 18.81 -21.92 -16.37
CA SER A 247 18.33 -20.60 -16.83
C SER A 247 18.17 -20.50 -18.36
N ARG A 248 18.44 -21.53 -19.11
CA ARG A 248 18.48 -21.51 -20.59
C ARG A 248 19.43 -20.44 -21.13
N GLY A 249 20.63 -20.35 -20.53
CA GLY A 249 21.65 -19.38 -20.89
C GLY A 249 21.37 -17.94 -20.40
N LYS A 250 20.30 -17.71 -19.68
CA LYS A 250 19.95 -16.36 -19.18
C LYS A 250 20.77 -15.90 -17.99
N LEU A 251 21.41 -16.83 -17.26
CA LEU A 251 22.29 -16.55 -16.13
C LEU A 251 23.59 -17.35 -16.26
N THR A 252 24.72 -16.67 -16.13
CA THR A 252 26.04 -17.30 -16.02
C THR A 252 26.84 -16.71 -14.87
N LEU A 253 27.88 -17.42 -14.44
CA LEU A 253 28.78 -16.98 -13.38
C LEU A 253 30.21 -16.87 -13.92
N HIS A 254 30.89 -15.80 -13.52
CA HIS A 254 32.33 -15.65 -13.63
C HIS A 254 32.88 -15.14 -12.30
N GLY A 255 34.20 -15.14 -12.13
CA GLY A 255 34.71 -14.53 -10.92
C GLY A 255 36.16 -14.77 -10.64
N GLN A 256 36.55 -14.42 -9.43
CA GLN A 256 37.90 -14.56 -8.91
C GLN A 256 37.94 -15.58 -7.77
N THR A 257 38.96 -16.44 -7.76
CA THR A 257 39.22 -17.34 -6.64
C THR A 257 40.42 -16.86 -5.82
N LEU A 258 40.20 -16.72 -4.52
CA LEU A 258 41.27 -16.53 -3.54
C LEU A 258 41.51 -17.85 -2.80
N GLY A 259 42.60 -18.53 -3.11
CA GLY A 259 42.99 -19.76 -2.47
C GLY A 259 43.85 -19.57 -1.21
N GLY A 260 43.75 -20.48 -0.25
CA GLY A 260 44.58 -20.53 0.95
C GLY A 260 44.46 -19.25 1.80
N VAL A 261 43.22 -18.74 1.99
CA VAL A 261 42.96 -17.54 2.77
C VAL A 261 42.87 -17.89 4.25
N ASN A 262 43.80 -17.37 5.06
CA ASN A 262 43.75 -17.55 6.51
C ASN A 262 42.74 -16.59 7.14
N LEU A 263 41.78 -17.10 7.91
CA LEU A 263 40.75 -16.35 8.62
C LEU A 263 41.12 -16.07 10.10
N GLY A 264 42.35 -16.44 10.54
CA GLY A 264 42.79 -16.33 11.92
C GLY A 264 42.40 -17.56 12.78
N ASP A 265 42.09 -17.31 14.03
CA ASP A 265 41.70 -18.38 14.95
C ASP A 265 40.28 -18.87 14.63
N ARG A 266 40.08 -20.18 14.80
CA ARG A 266 38.77 -20.83 14.61
C ARG A 266 37.78 -20.30 15.66
N PRO A 267 36.62 -19.78 15.30
CA PRO A 267 35.64 -19.34 16.28
C PRO A 267 35.08 -20.55 17.06
N ALA A 268 34.92 -20.39 18.37
CA ALA A 268 34.36 -21.44 19.25
C ALA A 268 32.90 -21.75 18.94
N THR A 269 32.15 -20.76 18.42
CA THR A 269 30.73 -20.88 18.07
C THR A 269 30.53 -20.71 16.58
N CYS A 270 29.42 -21.26 16.07
CA CYS A 270 29.03 -21.14 14.68
C CYS A 270 28.31 -19.80 14.43
N ASP A 271 29.08 -18.71 14.33
CA ASP A 271 28.55 -17.39 13.97
C ASP A 271 28.85 -17.07 12.50
N SER A 272 27.84 -17.24 11.65
CA SER A 272 27.95 -16.98 10.20
C SER A 272 28.25 -15.50 9.89
N GLY A 273 27.84 -14.56 10.75
CA GLY A 273 28.13 -13.13 10.61
C GLY A 273 29.59 -12.84 10.84
N ALA A 274 30.15 -13.35 11.95
CA ALA A 274 31.56 -13.21 12.29
C ALA A 274 32.46 -13.85 11.22
N ILE A 275 32.10 -15.07 10.74
CA ILE A 275 32.84 -15.78 9.68
C ILE A 275 32.87 -14.94 8.39
N ARG A 276 31.74 -14.40 7.96
CA ARG A 276 31.67 -13.56 6.76
C ARG A 276 32.47 -12.28 6.92
N THR A 277 32.45 -11.66 8.09
CA THR A 277 33.24 -10.47 8.40
C THR A 277 34.73 -10.77 8.31
N ALA A 278 35.20 -11.90 8.90
CA ALA A 278 36.59 -12.35 8.81
C ALA A 278 37.00 -12.61 7.35
N ALA A 279 36.15 -13.26 6.56
CA ALA A 279 36.41 -13.51 5.13
C ALA A 279 36.53 -12.18 4.35
N ARG A 280 35.63 -11.23 4.56
CA ARG A 280 35.68 -9.92 3.91
C ARG A 280 36.97 -9.16 4.27
N ASN A 281 37.34 -9.12 5.54
CA ASN A 281 38.56 -8.47 5.99
C ASN A 281 39.82 -9.15 5.40
N ALA A 282 39.84 -10.47 5.34
CA ALA A 282 40.93 -11.21 4.74
C ALA A 282 41.07 -10.97 3.22
N ALA A 283 39.93 -10.81 2.51
CA ALA A 283 39.96 -10.43 1.10
C ALA A 283 40.50 -9.01 0.90
N LEU A 284 40.07 -8.04 1.71
CA LEU A 284 40.57 -6.67 1.68
C LEU A 284 42.07 -6.60 1.97
N ALA A 285 42.56 -7.38 2.94
CA ALA A 285 44.00 -7.48 3.26
C ALA A 285 44.82 -8.02 2.07
N ARG A 286 44.20 -8.76 1.15
CA ARG A 286 44.81 -9.24 -0.10
C ARG A 286 44.56 -8.31 -1.30
N GLY A 287 44.04 -7.09 -1.06
CA GLY A 287 43.77 -6.10 -2.09
C GLY A 287 42.52 -6.36 -2.93
N VAL A 288 41.66 -7.33 -2.51
CA VAL A 288 40.41 -7.65 -3.21
C VAL A 288 39.23 -7.11 -2.44
N ASN A 289 38.49 -6.19 -3.04
CA ASN A 289 37.26 -5.64 -2.45
C ASN A 289 36.04 -6.53 -2.77
N PRO A 290 35.46 -7.23 -1.77
CA PRO A 290 34.30 -8.11 -1.99
C PRO A 290 33.06 -7.38 -2.49
N ASP A 291 32.92 -6.05 -2.26
CA ASP A 291 31.77 -5.26 -2.71
C ASP A 291 31.71 -5.05 -4.23
N LYS A 292 32.80 -5.36 -4.92
CA LYS A 292 32.85 -5.34 -6.40
C LYS A 292 32.24 -6.59 -7.04
N PHE A 293 31.87 -7.59 -6.25
CA PHE A 293 31.28 -8.83 -6.72
C PHE A 293 29.79 -8.91 -6.38
N ASN A 294 29.04 -9.59 -7.24
CA ASN A 294 27.62 -9.84 -7.00
C ASN A 294 27.41 -10.84 -5.83
N TYR A 295 28.33 -11.81 -5.69
CA TYR A 295 28.25 -12.87 -4.70
C TYR A 295 29.57 -13.08 -3.97
N LEU A 296 29.49 -13.48 -2.69
CA LEU A 296 30.59 -13.93 -1.88
C LEU A 296 30.38 -15.41 -1.50
N PHE A 297 31.22 -16.31 -2.02
CA PHE A 297 31.22 -17.72 -1.67
C PHE A 297 32.48 -18.04 -0.85
N VAL A 298 32.29 -18.70 0.28
CA VAL A 298 33.39 -19.02 1.19
C VAL A 298 33.36 -20.52 1.49
N ASP A 299 34.44 -21.22 1.09
CA ASP A 299 34.67 -22.60 1.50
C ASP A 299 35.50 -22.63 2.77
N LEU A 300 34.93 -23.22 3.80
CA LEU A 300 35.52 -23.34 5.13
C LEU A 300 36.06 -24.77 5.34
N PRO A 301 37.11 -24.98 6.12
CA PRO A 301 37.42 -26.28 6.67
C PRO A 301 36.30 -26.70 7.63
N LYS A 302 36.18 -28.01 7.89
CA LYS A 302 35.13 -28.54 8.76
C LYS A 302 35.09 -27.84 10.11
N MET A 303 33.95 -27.25 10.42
CA MET A 303 33.60 -26.66 11.72
C MET A 303 32.56 -27.55 12.40
N SER A 304 32.97 -28.29 13.45
CA SER A 304 32.06 -29.17 14.20
C SER A 304 31.04 -28.40 15.03
N SER A 305 31.29 -27.12 15.33
CA SER A 305 30.33 -26.22 16.00
C SER A 305 29.16 -25.85 15.11
N CYS A 306 29.25 -26.04 13.77
CA CYS A 306 28.20 -25.81 12.83
C CYS A 306 27.46 -27.12 12.52
N ASN A 307 26.13 -27.11 12.71
CA ASN A 307 25.27 -28.27 12.45
C ASN A 307 24.78 -28.36 10.98
N TRP A 308 25.37 -27.58 10.07
CA TRP A 308 25.07 -27.57 8.65
C TRP A 308 26.30 -27.95 7.81
N SER A 309 26.06 -28.48 6.61
CA SER A 309 27.09 -28.74 5.60
C SER A 309 27.38 -27.52 4.75
N ALA A 310 26.38 -26.67 4.55
CA ALA A 310 26.49 -25.35 3.95
C ALA A 310 25.36 -24.45 4.45
N LEU A 311 25.49 -23.16 4.20
CA LEU A 311 24.51 -22.15 4.61
C LEU A 311 24.52 -20.98 3.63
N ALA A 312 23.36 -20.53 3.22
CA ALA A 312 23.19 -19.36 2.36
C ALA A 312 22.14 -18.37 2.89
N ALA A 313 22.24 -17.14 2.43
CA ALA A 313 21.15 -16.18 2.63
C ALA A 313 19.93 -16.51 1.76
N THR A 314 18.71 -16.37 2.30
CA THR A 314 17.46 -16.69 1.60
C THR A 314 16.47 -15.52 1.62
N PRO A 315 16.32 -14.74 0.53
CA PRO A 315 17.26 -14.62 -0.58
C PRO A 315 18.55 -13.93 -0.17
N GLY A 316 19.60 -14.08 -0.97
CA GLY A 316 20.85 -13.48 -0.59
C GLY A 316 21.94 -13.51 -1.65
N ASN A 317 23.18 -13.17 -1.23
CA ASN A 317 24.35 -13.11 -2.10
C ASN A 317 25.61 -13.68 -1.47
N TRP A 318 25.47 -14.54 -0.52
CA TRP A 318 26.60 -15.23 0.07
C TRP A 318 26.27 -16.68 0.35
N ILE A 319 27.28 -17.50 0.28
CA ILE A 319 27.24 -18.93 0.60
C ILE A 319 28.46 -19.26 1.47
N LEU A 320 28.25 -20.01 2.55
CA LEU A 320 29.28 -20.64 3.35
C LEU A 320 29.21 -22.16 3.16
N SER A 321 30.28 -22.79 2.71
CA SER A 321 30.45 -24.24 2.70
C SER A 321 31.20 -24.69 3.95
N ASN A 322 30.82 -25.78 4.56
CA ASN A 322 31.49 -26.39 5.71
C ASN A 322 32.15 -27.69 5.30
N ALA A 323 33.29 -27.58 4.58
CA ALA A 323 34.05 -28.68 3.97
C ALA A 323 33.29 -29.45 2.88
N SER A 324 32.33 -28.82 2.23
CA SER A 324 31.51 -29.43 1.17
C SER A 324 31.73 -28.77 -0.21
N GLY A 325 32.68 -27.83 -0.32
CA GLY A 325 32.89 -27.01 -1.51
C GLY A 325 33.37 -27.74 -2.76
N HIS A 326 33.79 -29.04 -2.63
CA HIS A 326 34.18 -29.88 -3.74
C HIS A 326 33.03 -30.37 -4.62
N GLY A 327 31.77 -30.29 -4.12
CA GLY A 327 30.58 -30.78 -4.82
C GLY A 327 29.73 -29.62 -5.36
N TYR A 328 29.59 -29.52 -6.69
CA TYR A 328 28.74 -28.47 -7.29
C TYR A 328 27.28 -28.56 -6.87
N TRP A 329 26.81 -29.76 -6.53
CA TRP A 329 25.43 -29.98 -6.05
C TRP A 329 25.14 -29.25 -4.75
N MET A 330 26.14 -29.07 -3.90
CA MET A 330 26.00 -28.24 -2.69
C MET A 330 25.87 -26.75 -3.08
N TRP A 331 26.73 -26.26 -3.98
CA TRP A 331 26.67 -24.87 -4.45
C TRP A 331 25.35 -24.56 -5.17
N SER A 332 24.80 -25.51 -5.96
CA SER A 332 23.50 -25.31 -6.61
C SER A 332 22.34 -25.30 -5.61
N HIS A 333 22.39 -26.11 -4.57
CA HIS A 333 21.42 -26.07 -3.46
C HIS A 333 21.46 -24.70 -2.77
N GLU A 334 22.62 -24.28 -2.30
CA GLU A 334 22.77 -23.02 -1.58
C GLU A 334 22.48 -21.80 -2.48
N PHE A 335 22.79 -21.90 -3.77
CA PHE A 335 22.40 -20.85 -4.71
C PHE A 335 20.88 -20.76 -4.88
N GLY A 336 20.17 -21.87 -4.78
CA GLY A 336 18.71 -21.88 -4.71
C GLY A 336 18.18 -21.05 -3.54
N HIS A 337 18.81 -21.12 -2.38
CA HIS A 337 18.50 -20.21 -1.27
C HIS A 337 18.79 -18.75 -1.65
N ASN A 338 19.90 -18.47 -2.34
CA ASN A 338 20.17 -17.11 -2.81
C ASN A 338 19.11 -16.60 -3.79
N LEU A 339 18.47 -17.47 -4.58
CA LEU A 339 17.31 -17.14 -5.43
C LEU A 339 16.03 -16.88 -4.61
N GLY A 340 15.96 -17.34 -3.38
CA GLY A 340 14.78 -17.27 -2.54
C GLY A 340 14.01 -18.60 -2.40
N ALA A 341 14.53 -19.70 -2.92
CA ALA A 341 13.93 -21.02 -2.73
C ALA A 341 14.12 -21.49 -1.28
N LYS A 342 13.06 -21.99 -0.67
CA LYS A 342 13.11 -22.72 0.60
C LYS A 342 13.25 -24.22 0.33
N HIS A 343 13.62 -24.97 1.36
CA HIS A 343 13.51 -26.43 1.28
C HIS A 343 12.06 -26.81 0.97
N PRO A 344 11.82 -27.68 -0.03
CA PRO A 344 10.48 -28.11 -0.38
C PRO A 344 9.89 -29.01 0.69
N GLY A 345 8.58 -28.92 0.90
CA GLY A 345 7.83 -29.90 1.66
C GLY A 345 7.40 -31.09 0.81
N SER A 346 6.67 -32.00 1.43
CA SER A 346 5.91 -33.05 0.76
C SER A 346 4.49 -33.10 1.32
N LEU A 347 3.50 -33.41 0.47
CA LEU A 347 2.14 -33.74 0.87
C LEU A 347 1.98 -35.25 0.69
N VAL A 348 1.78 -35.95 1.78
CA VAL A 348 1.72 -37.41 1.85
C VAL A 348 0.43 -37.85 2.53
N ASP A 349 0.11 -39.14 2.42
CA ASP A 349 -1.06 -39.75 3.04
C ASP A 349 -2.38 -39.03 2.64
N CYS A 350 -2.42 -38.47 1.42
CA CYS A 350 -3.63 -37.87 0.89
C CYS A 350 -4.72 -38.95 0.72
N PRO A 351 -6.01 -38.64 1.03
CA PRO A 351 -7.11 -39.58 0.79
C PRO A 351 -7.23 -39.97 -0.69
N THR A 352 -7.72 -41.20 -0.94
CA THR A 352 -7.90 -41.72 -2.30
C THR A 352 -9.31 -42.23 -2.55
N PRO A 353 -10.36 -41.40 -2.41
CA PRO A 353 -11.73 -41.86 -2.65
C PRO A 353 -11.91 -42.28 -4.11
N GLY A 354 -12.42 -43.52 -4.31
CA GLY A 354 -12.61 -44.06 -5.64
C GLY A 354 -11.35 -44.20 -6.50
N GLY A 355 -10.17 -44.19 -5.90
CA GLY A 355 -8.87 -44.28 -6.60
C GLY A 355 -8.33 -42.92 -7.10
N THR A 356 -9.02 -41.82 -6.81
CA THR A 356 -8.55 -40.43 -7.11
C THR A 356 -7.85 -39.85 -5.89
N VAL A 357 -6.63 -39.35 -6.04
CA VAL A 357 -5.89 -38.69 -4.96
C VAL A 357 -6.53 -37.36 -4.65
N GLU A 358 -6.97 -37.13 -3.42
CA GLU A 358 -7.63 -35.90 -3.00
C GLU A 358 -6.60 -34.99 -2.27
N VAL A 359 -6.18 -33.91 -2.94
CA VAL A 359 -5.19 -32.93 -2.41
C VAL A 359 -5.91 -31.76 -1.75
N GLY A 360 -5.66 -31.57 -0.47
CA GLY A 360 -6.28 -30.52 0.33
C GLY A 360 -5.90 -30.61 1.79
N GLY A 361 -6.75 -30.07 2.67
CA GLY A 361 -6.49 -30.03 4.12
C GLY A 361 -6.38 -31.39 4.82
N ALA A 362 -6.78 -32.48 4.17
CA ALA A 362 -6.70 -33.84 4.72
C ALA A 362 -5.35 -34.53 4.45
N CYS A 363 -4.49 -34.00 3.57
CA CYS A 363 -3.17 -34.53 3.37
C CYS A 363 -2.26 -34.20 4.58
N ARG A 364 -1.38 -35.09 4.93
CA ARG A 364 -0.36 -34.82 5.95
C ARG A 364 0.84 -34.12 5.33
N VAL A 365 1.32 -33.04 5.96
CA VAL A 365 2.58 -32.40 5.58
C VAL A 365 3.72 -33.31 6.04
N GLY A 366 4.50 -33.80 5.09
CA GLY A 366 5.68 -34.63 5.32
C GLY A 366 6.94 -33.80 5.53
N LYS A 367 8.06 -34.48 5.73
CA LYS A 367 9.38 -33.86 5.80
C LYS A 367 9.85 -33.37 4.43
N VAL A 368 11.00 -32.70 4.42
CA VAL A 368 11.73 -32.33 3.20
C VAL A 368 12.10 -33.62 2.45
N ASP A 369 11.39 -33.87 1.35
CA ASP A 369 11.63 -35.05 0.51
C ASP A 369 11.03 -34.79 -0.89
N ASP A 370 11.83 -34.23 -1.78
CA ASP A 370 11.50 -34.07 -3.20
C ASP A 370 12.66 -34.57 -4.05
N PRO A 371 12.62 -35.82 -4.54
CA PRO A 371 13.68 -36.39 -5.36
C PRO A 371 13.93 -35.67 -6.69
N SER A 372 13.03 -34.81 -7.12
CA SER A 372 13.11 -34.07 -8.38
C SER A 372 13.55 -32.61 -8.21
N ASP A 373 13.88 -32.19 -6.98
CA ASP A 373 14.31 -30.82 -6.66
C ASP A 373 15.64 -30.85 -5.91
N THR A 374 16.64 -30.11 -6.41
CA THR A 374 17.94 -29.98 -5.70
C THR A 374 17.76 -29.40 -4.30
N MET A 375 16.71 -28.61 -4.04
CA MET A 375 16.40 -28.10 -2.70
C MET A 375 15.80 -29.16 -1.77
N GLY A 376 15.31 -30.28 -2.30
CA GLY A 376 14.57 -31.30 -1.57
C GLY A 376 15.29 -32.61 -1.34
N GLY A 377 16.56 -32.74 -1.72
CA GLY A 377 17.30 -33.99 -1.67
C GLY A 377 17.55 -34.60 -3.04
N GLY A 378 17.04 -34.00 -4.11
CA GLY A 378 17.27 -34.43 -5.50
C GLY A 378 18.70 -34.23 -6.00
N GLY A 379 19.61 -33.74 -5.17
CA GLY A 379 21.04 -33.69 -5.42
C GLY A 379 21.44 -32.92 -6.67
N ARG A 380 21.54 -33.60 -7.80
CA ARG A 380 21.95 -33.01 -9.08
C ARG A 380 20.78 -32.56 -9.96
N ARG A 381 19.53 -32.69 -9.50
CA ARG A 381 18.34 -32.30 -10.27
C ARG A 381 18.28 -30.80 -10.50
N LEU A 382 17.77 -30.42 -11.64
CA LEU A 382 17.58 -29.01 -11.97
C LEU A 382 16.37 -28.42 -11.22
N TYR A 383 16.39 -27.11 -11.05
CA TYR A 383 15.29 -26.41 -10.38
C TYR A 383 13.94 -26.64 -11.07
N PRO A 384 12.85 -26.87 -10.32
CA PRO A 384 11.49 -26.92 -10.86
C PRO A 384 11.09 -25.69 -11.66
N ALA A 385 10.08 -25.83 -12.51
CA ALA A 385 9.55 -24.74 -13.34
C ALA A 385 9.12 -23.51 -12.51
N SER A 386 8.62 -23.75 -11.29
CA SER A 386 8.22 -22.68 -10.37
C SER A 386 9.39 -21.77 -9.97
N TYR A 387 10.57 -22.33 -9.65
CA TYR A 387 11.77 -21.53 -9.38
C TYR A 387 12.28 -20.83 -10.63
N GLN A 388 12.15 -21.45 -11.81
CA GLN A 388 12.58 -20.88 -13.06
C GLN A 388 11.72 -19.68 -13.47
N LEU A 389 10.40 -19.76 -13.30
CA LEU A 389 9.49 -18.63 -13.50
C LEU A 389 9.79 -17.52 -12.48
N PHE A 390 9.94 -17.89 -11.20
CA PHE A 390 10.26 -16.95 -10.13
C PHE A 390 11.59 -16.21 -10.38
N ALA A 391 12.59 -16.89 -10.95
CA ALA A 391 13.86 -16.31 -11.33
C ALA A 391 13.81 -15.49 -12.65
N GLY A 392 12.71 -15.53 -13.39
CA GLY A 392 12.57 -14.90 -14.70
C GLY A 392 13.25 -15.68 -15.85
N TRP A 393 13.59 -16.95 -15.63
CA TRP A 393 14.19 -17.82 -16.65
C TRP A 393 13.14 -18.40 -17.61
N LEU A 394 11.96 -18.70 -17.10
CA LEU A 394 10.73 -18.93 -17.88
C LEU A 394 9.92 -17.65 -17.92
N GLY A 395 9.14 -17.46 -18.98
CA GLY A 395 8.14 -16.40 -19.09
C GLY A 395 6.75 -16.91 -18.75
N GLU A 396 5.80 -16.00 -18.60
CA GLU A 396 4.39 -16.32 -18.34
C GLU A 396 3.78 -17.19 -19.44
N ALA A 397 4.20 -17.00 -20.70
CA ALA A 397 3.75 -17.83 -21.83
C ALA A 397 4.26 -19.28 -21.75
N ASP A 398 5.38 -19.52 -21.06
CA ASP A 398 5.93 -20.87 -20.85
C ASP A 398 5.17 -21.62 -19.76
N VAL A 399 4.47 -20.89 -18.88
CA VAL A 399 3.75 -21.43 -17.69
C VAL A 399 2.36 -20.83 -17.62
N PRO A 400 1.47 -21.11 -18.60
CA PRO A 400 0.13 -20.55 -18.61
C PRO A 400 -0.72 -21.09 -17.44
N GLU A 401 -1.75 -20.33 -17.09
CA GLU A 401 -2.71 -20.70 -16.07
C GLU A 401 -3.88 -21.49 -16.68
N ILE A 402 -4.30 -22.55 -16.00
CA ILE A 402 -5.51 -23.31 -16.33
C ILE A 402 -6.68 -22.74 -15.54
N ASN A 403 -7.58 -22.07 -16.24
CA ASN A 403 -8.78 -21.47 -15.63
C ASN A 403 -10.05 -22.33 -15.87
N GLY A 404 -10.09 -23.17 -16.90
CA GLY A 404 -11.25 -23.94 -17.31
C GLY A 404 -11.00 -25.43 -17.50
N SER A 405 -12.08 -26.19 -17.75
CA SER A 405 -12.01 -27.58 -18.18
C SER A 405 -11.44 -27.68 -19.59
N GLY A 406 -10.62 -28.69 -19.85
CA GLY A 406 -10.01 -28.90 -21.16
C GLY A 406 -8.94 -29.96 -21.16
N THR A 407 -8.34 -30.15 -22.36
CA THR A 407 -7.17 -31.01 -22.55
C THR A 407 -5.96 -30.13 -22.78
N TYR A 408 -4.93 -30.34 -22.01
CA TYR A 408 -3.72 -29.52 -21.98
C TYR A 408 -2.49 -30.39 -22.27
N ARG A 409 -1.54 -29.85 -23.05
CA ARG A 409 -0.31 -30.54 -23.41
C ARG A 409 0.88 -29.88 -22.72
N LEU A 410 1.58 -30.66 -21.90
CA LEU A 410 2.86 -30.31 -21.29
C LEU A 410 4.00 -30.71 -22.22
N ALA A 411 4.85 -29.79 -22.60
CA ALA A 411 6.15 -30.10 -23.18
C ALA A 411 7.13 -30.53 -22.08
N PRO A 412 8.16 -31.33 -22.38
CA PRO A 412 9.24 -31.54 -21.44
C PRO A 412 9.83 -30.23 -20.95
N LEU A 413 10.11 -30.11 -19.64
CA LEU A 413 10.67 -28.90 -19.04
C LEU A 413 11.96 -28.46 -19.73
N TRP A 414 12.78 -29.42 -20.15
CA TRP A 414 14.03 -29.21 -20.84
C TRP A 414 13.88 -29.48 -22.34
N GLY A 415 14.76 -28.85 -23.14
CA GLY A 415 14.76 -28.97 -24.59
C GLY A 415 13.81 -28.00 -25.29
N ASP A 416 13.84 -28.08 -26.64
CA ASP A 416 13.20 -27.09 -27.55
C ASP A 416 11.79 -27.50 -27.99
N ALA A 417 11.22 -28.57 -27.39
CA ALA A 417 9.85 -28.98 -27.71
C ALA A 417 8.88 -27.81 -27.48
N PRO A 418 8.04 -27.47 -28.48
CA PRO A 418 7.11 -26.36 -28.37
C PRO A 418 5.98 -26.70 -27.40
N GLY A 419 5.47 -25.68 -26.70
CA GLY A 419 4.34 -25.78 -25.77
C GLY A 419 4.69 -25.36 -24.34
N ALA A 420 3.70 -25.44 -23.48
CA ALA A 420 3.83 -25.08 -22.06
C ALA A 420 4.85 -25.98 -21.35
N LYS A 421 5.79 -25.37 -20.64
CA LYS A 421 6.82 -26.06 -19.85
C LYS A 421 6.29 -26.51 -18.49
N ALA A 422 5.27 -25.84 -18.01
CA ALA A 422 4.45 -26.21 -16.88
C ALA A 422 3.07 -25.54 -17.00
N TYR A 423 2.12 -25.98 -16.23
CA TYR A 423 0.87 -25.28 -16.01
C TYR A 423 0.71 -24.97 -14.54
N ARG A 424 0.00 -23.89 -14.24
CA ARG A 424 -0.40 -23.52 -12.88
C ARG A 424 -1.91 -23.39 -12.77
N ILE A 425 -2.46 -23.69 -11.61
CA ILE A 425 -3.88 -23.60 -11.28
C ILE A 425 -3.97 -22.82 -9.97
N ALA A 426 -4.74 -21.74 -9.94
CA ALA A 426 -4.97 -20.96 -8.75
C ALA A 426 -5.75 -21.77 -7.70
N ARG A 427 -5.43 -21.60 -6.41
CA ARG A 427 -6.06 -22.28 -5.27
C ARG A 427 -6.65 -21.24 -4.31
N ALA A 428 -7.71 -21.61 -3.61
CA ALA A 428 -8.44 -20.72 -2.70
C ALA A 428 -7.61 -20.19 -1.52
N ASP A 429 -6.55 -20.90 -1.11
CA ASP A 429 -5.63 -20.47 -0.07
C ASP A 429 -4.53 -19.49 -0.54
N GLY A 430 -4.60 -19.03 -1.79
CA GLY A 430 -3.61 -18.16 -2.40
C GLY A 430 -2.33 -18.87 -2.86
N SER A 431 -2.22 -20.19 -2.67
CA SER A 431 -1.19 -21.00 -3.30
C SER A 431 -1.58 -21.38 -4.74
N THR A 432 -0.69 -22.07 -5.44
CA THR A 432 -0.97 -22.58 -6.80
C THR A 432 -0.61 -24.05 -6.90
N LEU A 433 -1.40 -24.81 -7.63
CA LEU A 433 -1.06 -26.17 -8.03
C LEU A 433 -0.31 -26.10 -9.35
N TRP A 434 0.80 -26.81 -9.44
CA TRP A 434 1.68 -26.85 -10.63
C TRP A 434 1.73 -28.23 -11.22
N LEU A 435 1.69 -28.29 -12.54
CA LEU A 435 1.85 -29.51 -13.33
C LEU A 435 3.13 -29.34 -14.15
N GLU A 436 4.05 -30.25 -14.00
CA GLU A 436 5.36 -30.22 -14.66
C GLU A 436 5.67 -31.61 -15.25
N PHE A 437 6.29 -31.64 -16.42
CA PHE A 437 6.71 -32.87 -17.05
C PHE A 437 8.22 -32.83 -17.35
N ARG A 438 8.93 -33.87 -16.99
CA ARG A 438 10.37 -33.97 -17.21
C ARG A 438 10.75 -35.18 -18.05
N GLN A 439 11.84 -35.03 -18.77
CA GLN A 439 12.52 -36.10 -19.46
C GLN A 439 13.99 -36.14 -19.03
N PRO A 440 14.70 -37.25 -19.22
CA PRO A 440 16.12 -37.35 -18.86
C PRO A 440 16.95 -36.27 -19.55
N LEU A 441 17.82 -35.61 -18.77
CA LEU A 441 18.79 -34.65 -19.24
C LEU A 441 20.16 -35.04 -18.72
N ARG A 442 21.06 -35.47 -19.64
CA ARG A 442 22.38 -35.93 -19.30
C ARG A 442 23.16 -34.96 -18.41
N GLY A 443 23.67 -35.46 -17.32
CA GLY A 443 24.49 -34.70 -16.37
C GLY A 443 23.71 -34.03 -15.25
N PHE A 444 22.38 -33.94 -15.39
CA PHE A 444 21.51 -33.29 -14.37
C PHE A 444 20.31 -34.17 -14.01
N ASP A 445 19.27 -34.17 -14.80
CA ASP A 445 18.08 -35.01 -14.59
C ASP A 445 18.35 -36.44 -15.13
N ASP A 446 19.28 -37.14 -14.52
CA ASP A 446 19.78 -38.48 -14.94
C ASP A 446 18.83 -39.61 -14.48
N TRP A 447 17.52 -39.48 -14.79
CA TRP A 447 16.57 -40.57 -14.54
C TRP A 447 16.69 -41.65 -15.61
N LYS A 448 16.35 -42.88 -15.22
CA LYS A 448 16.18 -43.95 -16.17
C LYS A 448 14.86 -43.81 -16.93
N ALA A 449 14.79 -44.45 -18.09
CA ALA A 449 13.58 -44.39 -18.92
C ALA A 449 12.33 -44.99 -18.25
N ASP A 450 12.51 -45.88 -17.28
CA ASP A 450 11.44 -46.54 -16.50
C ASP A 450 11.10 -45.83 -15.19
N ASP A 451 11.75 -44.68 -14.91
CA ASP A 451 11.49 -43.89 -13.70
C ASP A 451 10.13 -43.19 -13.76
N SER A 452 9.42 -43.15 -12.63
CA SER A 452 8.13 -42.47 -12.51
C SER A 452 8.18 -41.00 -12.81
N PHE A 453 9.31 -40.32 -12.49
CA PHE A 453 9.52 -38.91 -12.81
C PHE A 453 9.65 -38.64 -14.33
N VAL A 454 9.91 -39.66 -15.12
CA VAL A 454 9.94 -39.60 -16.60
C VAL A 454 8.60 -40.03 -17.19
N ASN A 455 7.87 -40.93 -16.50
CA ASN A 455 6.63 -41.52 -17.01
C ASN A 455 5.34 -40.99 -16.37
N GLY A 456 5.44 -39.95 -15.56
CA GLY A 456 4.31 -39.29 -14.91
C GLY A 456 4.40 -37.78 -14.92
N VAL A 457 3.35 -37.12 -14.53
CA VAL A 457 3.25 -35.66 -14.36
C VAL A 457 3.59 -35.33 -12.91
N ILE A 458 4.58 -34.49 -12.70
CA ILE A 458 4.98 -34.02 -11.37
C ILE A 458 3.99 -32.95 -10.92
N VAL A 459 3.40 -33.15 -9.75
CA VAL A 459 2.43 -32.21 -9.17
C VAL A 459 3.03 -31.57 -7.93
N ARG A 460 2.97 -30.25 -7.85
CA ARG A 460 3.42 -29.49 -6.68
C ARG A 460 2.40 -28.44 -6.27
N THR A 461 2.33 -28.17 -4.98
CA THR A 461 1.75 -26.93 -4.51
C THR A 461 2.86 -25.91 -4.26
N VAL A 462 2.63 -24.67 -4.66
CA VAL A 462 3.62 -23.59 -4.58
C VAL A 462 3.02 -22.42 -3.83
N ALA A 463 3.70 -22.02 -2.76
CA ALA A 463 3.33 -20.88 -1.94
C ALA A 463 4.41 -19.79 -2.02
N HIS A 464 3.96 -18.54 -2.14
CA HIS A 464 4.81 -17.36 -2.12
C HIS A 464 4.75 -16.69 -0.75
N GLY A 465 5.91 -16.39 -0.17
CA GLY A 465 6.04 -15.64 1.08
C GLY A 465 6.95 -14.43 0.89
N GLY A 466 6.51 -13.43 0.14
CA GLY A 466 7.34 -12.29 -0.25
C GLY A 466 8.42 -12.71 -1.27
N ASN A 467 9.70 -12.49 -0.92
CA ASN A 467 10.84 -12.85 -1.78
C ASN A 467 11.26 -14.32 -1.69
N VAL A 468 10.44 -15.19 -1.12
CA VAL A 468 10.73 -16.60 -1.00
C VAL A 468 9.62 -17.43 -1.59
N LEU A 469 10.01 -18.57 -2.14
CA LEU A 469 9.14 -19.55 -2.75
C LEU A 469 9.28 -20.87 -1.99
N THR A 470 8.15 -21.49 -1.65
CA THR A 470 8.12 -22.84 -1.08
C THR A 470 7.40 -23.77 -2.04
N ASN A 471 8.10 -24.78 -2.53
CA ASN A 471 7.50 -25.90 -3.23
C ASN A 471 7.07 -26.98 -2.25
N THR A 472 6.02 -27.72 -2.60
CA THR A 472 5.63 -28.92 -1.86
C THR A 472 5.24 -29.99 -2.87
N LEU A 473 6.02 -31.06 -2.97
CA LEU A 473 5.74 -32.17 -3.86
C LEU A 473 4.50 -32.93 -3.37
N VAL A 474 3.58 -33.21 -4.25
CA VAL A 474 2.41 -34.03 -3.95
C VAL A 474 2.73 -35.50 -4.23
N ASP A 475 2.52 -36.35 -3.24
CA ASP A 475 2.53 -37.81 -3.42
C ASP A 475 1.23 -38.22 -4.12
N ALA A 476 1.29 -38.49 -5.43
CA ALA A 476 0.14 -38.98 -6.18
C ALA A 476 -0.01 -40.51 -6.16
N THR A 477 0.80 -41.20 -5.32
CA THR A 477 0.75 -42.66 -5.09
C THR A 477 0.72 -43.00 -3.58
N PRO A 478 -0.16 -42.31 -2.79
CA PRO A 478 -0.13 -42.46 -1.34
C PRO A 478 -0.30 -43.89 -0.90
N GLY A 479 0.51 -44.28 0.09
CA GLY A 479 0.54 -45.67 0.61
C GLY A 479 1.42 -46.63 -0.19
N SER A 480 2.11 -46.18 -1.24
CA SER A 480 3.10 -46.99 -1.93
C SER A 480 4.30 -47.31 -1.04
N ALA A 481 4.97 -48.43 -1.31
CA ALA A 481 6.20 -48.80 -0.60
C ALA A 481 7.41 -47.93 -1.01
N ASN A 482 7.29 -47.16 -2.11
CA ASN A 482 8.37 -46.36 -2.66
C ASN A 482 8.38 -44.90 -2.10
N GLY A 483 7.32 -44.49 -1.40
CA GLY A 483 7.15 -43.13 -0.87
C GLY A 483 7.30 -42.09 -1.95
N MET A 484 8.02 -41.01 -1.69
CA MET A 484 8.17 -39.91 -2.66
C MET A 484 8.92 -40.26 -3.96
N LYS A 485 9.48 -41.46 -4.08
CA LYS A 485 10.21 -41.88 -5.31
C LYS A 485 9.30 -42.20 -6.49
N ASP A 486 8.02 -42.44 -6.25
CA ASP A 486 7.02 -42.67 -7.28
C ASP A 486 5.84 -41.67 -7.18
N ALA A 487 6.11 -40.51 -6.57
CA ALA A 487 5.15 -39.46 -6.36
C ALA A 487 4.44 -38.89 -7.61
N PRO A 488 5.01 -38.92 -8.84
CA PRO A 488 4.31 -38.34 -10.02
C PRO A 488 2.98 -39.03 -10.31
N LEU A 489 2.01 -38.23 -10.80
CA LEU A 489 0.72 -38.71 -11.26
C LEU A 489 0.86 -39.45 -12.58
N MET A 490 0.56 -40.74 -12.57
CA MET A 490 0.78 -41.65 -13.69
C MET A 490 -0.36 -41.62 -14.72
N PRO A 491 -0.12 -42.07 -15.96
CA PRO A 491 -1.18 -42.19 -16.97
C PRO A 491 -2.36 -43.04 -16.49
N GLY A 492 -3.58 -42.57 -16.75
CA GLY A 492 -4.82 -43.22 -16.31
C GLY A 492 -5.23 -42.89 -14.88
N HIS A 493 -4.38 -42.21 -14.10
CA HIS A 493 -4.71 -41.81 -12.73
C HIS A 493 -5.16 -40.35 -12.67
N ALA A 494 -5.96 -40.05 -11.65
CA ALA A 494 -6.53 -38.73 -11.41
C ALA A 494 -6.15 -38.19 -10.03
N LEU A 495 -6.06 -36.87 -9.97
CA LEU A 495 -5.85 -36.09 -8.75
C LEU A 495 -6.95 -35.02 -8.69
N HIS A 496 -7.64 -34.94 -7.58
CA HIS A 496 -8.63 -33.89 -7.28
C HIS A 496 -7.99 -32.88 -6.32
N ASP A 497 -7.70 -31.69 -6.80
CA ASP A 497 -7.27 -30.59 -5.94
C ASP A 497 -8.49 -29.85 -5.41
N THR A 498 -8.80 -30.11 -4.17
CA THR A 498 -10.01 -29.61 -3.53
C THR A 498 -9.98 -28.10 -3.32
N LEU A 499 -8.79 -27.46 -3.23
CA LEU A 499 -8.67 -26.00 -3.07
C LEU A 499 -8.79 -25.23 -4.38
N SER A 500 -8.68 -25.88 -5.52
CA SER A 500 -8.94 -25.28 -6.83
C SER A 500 -10.26 -25.76 -7.47
N GLY A 501 -10.86 -26.81 -6.91
CA GLY A 501 -12.03 -27.46 -7.52
C GLY A 501 -11.73 -28.12 -8.88
N LYS A 502 -10.46 -28.53 -9.10
CA LYS A 502 -10.03 -29.13 -10.36
C LYS A 502 -9.64 -30.60 -10.17
N ILE A 503 -10.11 -31.41 -11.11
CA ILE A 503 -9.70 -32.80 -11.26
C ILE A 503 -8.75 -32.88 -12.44
N VAL A 504 -7.51 -33.30 -12.19
CA VAL A 504 -6.46 -33.46 -13.18
C VAL A 504 -6.26 -34.95 -13.45
N THR A 505 -6.42 -35.38 -14.70
CA THR A 505 -6.18 -36.77 -15.13
C THR A 505 -5.07 -36.80 -16.16
N VAL A 506 -4.05 -37.61 -15.95
CA VAL A 506 -3.01 -37.83 -16.96
C VAL A 506 -3.53 -38.83 -18.00
N LYS A 507 -3.64 -38.39 -19.25
CA LYS A 507 -4.14 -39.22 -20.36
C LYS A 507 -3.04 -40.04 -21.02
N SER A 508 -1.88 -39.42 -21.21
CA SER A 508 -0.73 -40.06 -21.83
C SER A 508 0.56 -39.31 -21.50
N VAL A 509 1.66 -40.01 -21.52
CA VAL A 509 3.04 -39.46 -21.51
C VAL A 509 3.85 -40.08 -22.62
N GLY A 510 4.85 -39.35 -23.09
CA GLY A 510 5.82 -39.82 -24.09
C GLY A 510 7.01 -38.87 -24.15
N PRO A 511 8.04 -39.18 -24.96
CA PRO A 511 9.25 -38.38 -25.01
C PRO A 511 9.01 -36.92 -25.43
N ASP A 512 7.91 -36.66 -26.17
CA ASP A 512 7.58 -35.32 -26.69
C ASP A 512 6.63 -34.55 -25.75
N GLY A 513 6.20 -35.11 -24.63
CA GLY A 513 5.34 -34.43 -23.68
C GLY A 513 4.29 -35.32 -22.99
N ALA A 514 3.51 -34.70 -22.13
CA ALA A 514 2.40 -35.30 -21.43
C ALA A 514 1.07 -34.61 -21.82
N VAL A 515 -0.01 -35.38 -21.81
CA VAL A 515 -1.37 -34.86 -22.02
C VAL A 515 -2.16 -35.04 -20.76
N VAL A 516 -2.70 -33.96 -20.25
CA VAL A 516 -3.58 -33.94 -19.07
C VAL A 516 -4.96 -33.45 -19.45
N GLU A 517 -5.99 -34.06 -18.92
CA GLU A 517 -7.36 -33.59 -18.92
C GLU A 517 -7.65 -32.90 -17.58
N VAL A 518 -8.17 -31.70 -17.62
CA VAL A 518 -8.61 -30.98 -16.43
C VAL A 518 -10.10 -30.76 -16.51
N LYS A 519 -10.80 -31.11 -15.45
CA LYS A 519 -12.24 -30.88 -15.28
C LYS A 519 -12.51 -30.11 -14.01
N ASN A 520 -13.53 -29.27 -14.01
CA ASN A 520 -14.08 -28.76 -12.77
C ASN A 520 -14.80 -29.91 -12.05
N ASP A 521 -14.71 -29.98 -10.74
CA ASP A 521 -15.38 -30.99 -9.91
C ASP A 521 -16.91 -30.79 -9.84
N GLY A 522 -17.41 -29.69 -10.40
CA GLY A 522 -18.81 -29.30 -10.38
C GLY A 522 -19.24 -28.65 -9.06
N LEU A 523 -18.36 -28.54 -8.09
CA LEU A 523 -18.63 -27.80 -6.85
C LEU A 523 -18.39 -26.30 -7.11
N LEU A 524 -19.35 -25.48 -6.72
CA LEU A 524 -19.17 -24.04 -6.66
C LEU A 524 -18.41 -23.70 -5.39
N MET A 525 -17.20 -23.19 -5.55
CA MET A 525 -16.39 -22.71 -4.42
C MET A 525 -17.12 -21.57 -3.71
N PRO A 526 -17.05 -21.48 -2.38
CA PRO A 526 -17.60 -20.35 -1.67
C PRO A 526 -16.97 -19.05 -2.18
N ASP A 527 -17.82 -18.06 -2.42
CA ASP A 527 -17.42 -16.68 -2.71
C ASP A 527 -18.26 -15.77 -1.82
N ALA A 528 -17.59 -15.15 -0.84
CA ALA A 528 -18.27 -14.33 0.16
C ALA A 528 -18.58 -12.95 -0.41
N VAL A 529 -19.84 -12.55 -0.31
CA VAL A 529 -20.30 -11.20 -0.68
C VAL A 529 -21.15 -10.66 0.45
N VAL A 530 -20.82 -9.46 0.95
CA VAL A 530 -21.64 -8.75 1.93
C VAL A 530 -22.27 -7.53 1.27
N THR A 531 -23.58 -7.42 1.41
CA THR A 531 -24.36 -6.27 0.98
C THR A 531 -25.00 -5.58 2.18
N GLY A 532 -25.14 -4.25 2.13
CA GLY A 532 -25.75 -3.47 3.19
C GLY A 532 -25.41 -1.99 3.06
N PRO A 533 -25.93 -1.15 3.96
CA PRO A 533 -25.62 0.27 3.96
C PRO A 533 -24.16 0.51 4.35
N GLN A 534 -23.50 1.41 3.65
CA GLN A 534 -22.15 1.87 3.99
C GLN A 534 -22.15 2.95 5.08
N GLN A 535 -23.32 3.55 5.37
CA GLN A 535 -23.48 4.54 6.42
C GLN A 535 -24.78 4.33 7.18
N ALA A 536 -24.78 4.61 8.47
CA ALA A 536 -25.96 4.55 9.33
C ALA A 536 -25.95 5.72 10.31
N ALA A 537 -27.12 6.28 10.61
CA ALA A 537 -27.25 7.23 11.69
C ALA A 537 -27.25 6.49 13.05
N ALA A 538 -26.70 7.13 14.09
CA ALA A 538 -26.76 6.62 15.46
C ALA A 538 -28.19 6.21 15.84
N GLY A 539 -28.34 5.07 16.49
CA GLY A 539 -29.63 4.54 16.95
C GLY A 539 -30.53 3.91 15.86
N THR A 540 -30.09 3.87 14.59
CA THR A 540 -30.88 3.23 13.52
C THR A 540 -30.58 1.73 13.40
N ALA A 541 -31.58 0.95 13.01
CA ALA A 541 -31.41 -0.46 12.73
C ALA A 541 -30.68 -0.66 11.39
N VAL A 542 -29.67 -1.51 11.38
CA VAL A 542 -28.86 -1.87 10.22
C VAL A 542 -28.98 -3.37 9.97
N VAL A 543 -29.06 -3.73 8.71
CA VAL A 543 -29.05 -5.13 8.25
C VAL A 543 -27.94 -5.29 7.23
N LEU A 544 -27.01 -6.21 7.48
CA LEU A 544 -26.05 -6.70 6.50
C LEU A 544 -26.48 -8.07 6.01
N SER A 545 -26.26 -8.35 4.75
CA SER A 545 -26.66 -9.61 4.13
C SER A 545 -25.51 -10.24 3.35
N GLY A 546 -25.23 -11.50 3.66
CA GLY A 546 -24.35 -12.40 2.92
C GLY A 546 -25.08 -13.26 1.90
N ALA A 547 -26.38 -13.03 1.66
CA ALA A 547 -27.21 -13.90 0.79
C ALA A 547 -26.79 -13.89 -0.68
N SER A 548 -26.01 -12.88 -1.12
CA SER A 548 -25.44 -12.80 -2.46
C SER A 548 -24.15 -13.61 -2.63
N SER A 549 -23.68 -14.26 -1.55
CA SER A 549 -22.52 -15.14 -1.63
C SER A 549 -22.83 -16.34 -2.53
N ALA A 550 -21.85 -16.73 -3.34
CA ALA A 550 -21.97 -17.90 -4.22
C ALA A 550 -21.31 -19.13 -3.57
N GLY A 551 -21.71 -20.32 -4.00
CA GLY A 551 -21.19 -21.60 -3.52
C GLY A 551 -22.28 -22.58 -3.15
N ASP A 552 -21.90 -23.87 -3.00
CA ASP A 552 -22.82 -24.94 -2.64
C ASP A 552 -22.90 -25.10 -1.11
N ALA A 553 -24.11 -25.35 -0.60
CA ALA A 553 -24.37 -25.67 0.82
C ALA A 553 -23.68 -24.74 1.83
N LEU A 554 -23.77 -23.41 1.60
CA LEU A 554 -23.05 -22.41 2.37
C LEU A 554 -23.52 -22.34 3.83
N ARG A 555 -22.53 -22.24 4.73
CA ARG A 555 -22.69 -21.86 6.14
C ARG A 555 -22.05 -20.50 6.33
N TYR A 556 -22.67 -19.66 7.15
CA TYR A 556 -22.30 -18.28 7.36
C TYR A 556 -21.79 -18.08 8.78
N SER A 557 -20.69 -17.38 8.94
CA SER A 557 -20.14 -16.99 10.24
C SER A 557 -19.73 -15.53 10.20
N TRP A 558 -20.20 -14.74 11.17
CA TRP A 558 -19.94 -13.31 11.23
C TRP A 558 -19.00 -12.96 12.38
N VAL A 559 -18.01 -12.12 12.11
CA VAL A 559 -17.20 -11.45 13.12
C VAL A 559 -17.74 -10.03 13.29
N VAL A 560 -18.16 -9.74 14.52
CA VAL A 560 -18.77 -8.46 14.88
C VAL A 560 -17.71 -7.59 15.55
N PRO A 561 -17.56 -6.32 15.16
CA PRO A 561 -16.59 -5.41 15.76
C PRO A 561 -16.96 -5.07 17.20
N VAL A 562 -15.95 -4.81 18.03
CA VAL A 562 -16.13 -4.45 19.45
C VAL A 562 -16.98 -3.18 19.60
N GLY A 563 -17.96 -3.23 20.49
CA GLY A 563 -18.87 -2.12 20.77
C GLY A 563 -20.14 -2.10 19.93
N VAL A 564 -20.38 -3.15 19.14
CA VAL A 564 -21.64 -3.38 18.42
C VAL A 564 -22.32 -4.61 18.99
N ASP A 565 -23.56 -4.48 19.40
CA ASP A 565 -24.41 -5.61 19.76
C ASP A 565 -25.18 -6.05 18.50
N ALA A 566 -24.80 -7.21 17.95
CA ALA A 566 -25.35 -7.70 16.70
C ALA A 566 -25.85 -9.13 16.84
N GLN A 567 -26.90 -9.45 16.08
CA GLN A 567 -27.56 -10.75 16.06
C GLN A 567 -27.35 -11.42 14.71
N PRO A 568 -26.37 -12.35 14.58
CA PRO A 568 -26.19 -13.17 13.39
C PRO A 568 -27.35 -14.17 13.24
N ASN A 569 -27.88 -14.28 12.02
CA ASN A 569 -28.88 -15.27 11.67
C ASN A 569 -28.60 -15.81 10.25
N GLY A 570 -27.76 -16.84 10.15
CA GLY A 570 -27.29 -17.36 8.88
C GLY A 570 -26.64 -16.28 8.02
N ALA A 571 -27.17 -16.03 6.83
CA ALA A 571 -26.67 -15.02 5.91
C ALA A 571 -26.90 -13.57 6.37
N GLU A 572 -27.78 -13.33 7.35
CA GLU A 572 -28.08 -11.98 7.82
C GLU A 572 -27.38 -11.65 9.14
N LEU A 573 -26.97 -10.39 9.28
CA LEU A 573 -26.52 -9.80 10.52
C LEU A 573 -27.31 -8.52 10.79
N ARG A 574 -27.94 -8.43 11.95
CA ARG A 574 -28.76 -7.29 12.37
C ARG A 574 -28.16 -6.62 13.59
N PHE A 575 -28.07 -5.30 13.62
CA PHE A 575 -27.64 -4.52 14.77
C PHE A 575 -28.30 -3.15 14.80
N VAL A 576 -28.22 -2.50 15.95
CA VAL A 576 -28.56 -1.08 16.09
C VAL A 576 -27.26 -0.29 16.11
N ALA A 577 -27.16 0.72 15.24
CA ALA A 577 -25.98 1.56 15.16
C ALA A 577 -25.72 2.27 16.51
N PRO A 578 -24.53 2.14 17.11
CA PRO A 578 -24.22 2.75 18.40
C PRO A 578 -24.38 4.28 18.40
N THR A 579 -24.72 4.83 19.56
CA THR A 579 -24.72 6.29 19.75
C THR A 579 -23.29 6.77 19.98
N LEU A 580 -22.83 7.71 19.19
CA LEU A 580 -21.44 8.18 19.17
C LEU A 580 -21.37 9.72 19.20
N GLU A 581 -20.28 10.23 19.76
CA GLU A 581 -19.94 11.66 19.74
C GLU A 581 -19.18 12.08 18.46
N GLN A 582 -18.59 11.12 17.75
CA GLN A 582 -17.87 11.32 16.49
C GLN A 582 -18.18 10.17 15.54
N ASP A 583 -18.08 10.40 14.25
CA ASP A 583 -18.23 9.37 13.22
C ASP A 583 -17.23 8.24 13.46
N ARG A 584 -17.69 7.00 13.31
CA ARG A 584 -16.86 5.82 13.51
C ARG A 584 -17.20 4.73 12.52
N ASP A 585 -16.14 4.11 11.98
CA ASP A 585 -16.24 2.96 11.08
C ASP A 585 -16.25 1.66 11.89
N TYR A 586 -17.16 0.77 11.52
CA TYR A 586 -17.27 -0.59 12.03
C TYR A 586 -17.12 -1.58 10.88
N ALA A 587 -16.07 -2.39 10.95
CA ALA A 587 -15.81 -3.44 9.96
C ALA A 587 -16.43 -4.76 10.41
N PHE A 588 -17.31 -5.32 9.60
CA PHE A 588 -17.94 -6.62 9.80
C PHE A 588 -17.32 -7.59 8.82
N GLU A 589 -16.93 -8.76 9.30
CA GLU A 589 -16.35 -9.80 8.44
C GLU A 589 -17.33 -10.98 8.34
N LEU A 590 -17.63 -11.38 7.14
CA LEU A 590 -18.40 -12.58 6.84
C LEU A 590 -17.45 -13.67 6.35
N THR A 591 -17.47 -14.82 6.99
CA THR A 591 -16.89 -16.05 6.46
C THR A 591 -18.02 -16.94 5.97
N VAL A 592 -17.99 -17.36 4.70
CA VAL A 592 -18.83 -18.41 4.16
C VAL A 592 -18.03 -19.69 4.00
N ALA A 593 -18.62 -20.83 4.39
CA ALA A 593 -17.99 -22.13 4.26
C ALA A 593 -18.97 -23.12 3.63
N ASN A 594 -18.48 -24.01 2.76
CA ASN A 594 -19.31 -25.11 2.25
C ASN A 594 -19.18 -26.37 3.15
N ASP A 595 -19.88 -27.45 2.80
CA ASP A 595 -19.87 -28.72 3.52
C ASP A 595 -18.52 -29.45 3.45
N LYS A 596 -17.63 -29.08 2.53
CA LYS A 596 -16.27 -29.61 2.37
C LYS A 596 -15.23 -28.84 3.18
N GLY A 597 -15.64 -27.77 3.87
CA GLY A 597 -14.77 -26.93 4.68
C GLY A 597 -14.00 -25.86 3.92
N TYR A 598 -14.35 -25.60 2.64
CA TYR A 598 -13.83 -24.43 1.93
C TYR A 598 -14.43 -23.17 2.47
N THR A 599 -13.65 -22.12 2.57
CA THR A 599 -14.06 -20.84 3.11
C THR A 599 -13.71 -19.70 2.18
N SER A 600 -14.55 -18.68 2.16
CA SER A 600 -14.26 -17.37 1.58
C SER A 600 -14.66 -16.31 2.59
N GLN A 601 -14.02 -15.14 2.56
CA GLN A 601 -14.26 -14.04 3.49
C GLN A 601 -14.53 -12.75 2.75
N ALA A 602 -15.44 -11.94 3.29
CA ALA A 602 -15.72 -10.60 2.81
C ALA A 602 -15.89 -9.65 3.99
N THR A 603 -15.34 -8.45 3.86
CA THR A 603 -15.45 -7.39 4.87
C THR A 603 -16.39 -6.29 4.36
N HIS A 604 -17.31 -5.84 5.20
CA HIS A 604 -18.18 -4.69 4.93
C HIS A 604 -18.03 -3.65 6.03
N VAL A 605 -17.79 -2.41 5.64
CA VAL A 605 -17.61 -1.31 6.58
C VAL A 605 -18.87 -0.46 6.62
N VAL A 606 -19.38 -0.20 7.84
CA VAL A 606 -20.48 0.72 8.09
C VAL A 606 -19.96 1.91 8.90
N THR A 607 -19.98 3.09 8.30
CA THR A 607 -19.68 4.34 9.00
C THR A 607 -20.92 4.75 9.82
N VAL A 608 -20.86 4.64 11.12
CA VAL A 608 -21.92 5.17 12.01
C VAL A 608 -21.66 6.66 12.23
N LYS A 609 -22.63 7.47 11.80
CA LYS A 609 -22.58 8.91 11.97
C LYS A 609 -22.86 9.31 13.41
N ALA A 610 -22.07 10.26 13.89
CA ALA A 610 -22.29 10.85 15.21
C ALA A 610 -23.70 11.40 15.35
N GLN A 611 -24.26 11.31 16.54
CA GLN A 611 -25.49 12.01 16.85
C GLN A 611 -25.20 13.51 16.84
N GLU A 612 -25.91 14.28 15.99
CA GLU A 612 -25.76 15.71 15.96
C GLU A 612 -26.20 16.32 17.30
N ILE A 613 -25.23 16.70 18.13
CA ILE A 613 -25.51 17.44 19.36
C ILE A 613 -25.82 18.88 18.97
N VAL A 614 -27.08 19.16 18.74
CA VAL A 614 -27.53 20.55 18.52
C VAL A 614 -27.45 21.30 19.84
N ALA A 615 -26.48 22.21 19.94
CA ALA A 615 -26.35 23.08 21.09
C ALA A 615 -27.68 23.84 21.39
N PRO A 616 -28.07 24.05 22.65
CA PRO A 616 -29.25 24.85 22.99
C PRO A 616 -29.11 26.28 22.42
N PRO A 617 -30.22 26.94 22.12
CA PRO A 617 -30.19 28.31 21.61
C PRO A 617 -29.66 29.26 22.73
N ARG A 618 -29.03 30.34 22.29
CA ARG A 618 -28.59 31.43 23.18
C ARG A 618 -29.09 32.74 22.60
N ALA A 619 -29.83 33.51 23.37
CA ALA A 619 -30.29 34.84 23.03
C ALA A 619 -29.21 35.91 23.29
N THR A 620 -29.03 36.81 22.38
CA THR A 620 -28.13 37.97 22.52
C THR A 620 -28.81 39.19 21.89
N ILE A 621 -28.84 40.32 22.59
CA ILE A 621 -29.35 41.57 22.05
C ILE A 621 -28.19 42.55 21.90
N SER A 622 -28.15 43.25 20.79
CA SER A 622 -27.29 44.40 20.57
C SER A 622 -28.14 45.63 20.22
N GLY A 623 -27.70 46.78 20.67
CA GLY A 623 -28.38 48.04 20.45
C GLY A 623 -27.75 49.17 21.25
N PRO A 624 -28.23 50.42 21.09
CA PRO A 624 -27.74 51.56 21.89
C PRO A 624 -28.12 51.41 23.35
N ALA A 625 -27.18 51.68 24.25
CA ALA A 625 -27.42 51.67 25.72
C ALA A 625 -28.15 52.96 26.19
N ALA A 626 -28.04 54.05 25.41
CA ALA A 626 -28.74 55.32 25.72
C ALA A 626 -29.11 56.06 24.43
N VAL A 627 -30.28 56.71 24.43
CA VAL A 627 -30.81 57.50 23.29
C VAL A 627 -31.57 58.73 23.82
N ASP A 628 -31.78 59.70 22.96
CA ASP A 628 -32.59 60.88 23.29
C ASP A 628 -34.08 60.59 23.04
N GLY A 629 -34.97 61.23 23.82
CA GLY A 629 -36.40 61.09 23.65
C GLY A 629 -36.84 61.49 22.23
N GLY A 630 -37.66 60.68 21.56
CA GLY A 630 -38.10 60.81 20.20
C GLY A 630 -37.21 60.20 19.13
N ALA A 631 -36.03 59.64 19.50
CA ALA A 631 -35.14 58.93 18.59
C ALA A 631 -35.74 57.60 18.13
N ALA A 632 -35.53 57.27 16.85
CA ALA A 632 -35.81 55.92 16.35
C ALA A 632 -34.69 54.97 16.77
N VAL A 633 -35.03 53.87 17.39
CA VAL A 633 -34.10 52.89 17.96
C VAL A 633 -34.30 51.53 17.29
N THR A 634 -33.20 50.89 16.95
CA THR A 634 -33.21 49.53 16.45
C THR A 634 -32.41 48.66 17.40
N LEU A 635 -33.01 47.55 17.89
CA LEU A 635 -32.38 46.48 18.62
C LEU A 635 -32.22 45.27 17.70
N SER A 636 -31.11 44.59 17.80
CA SER A 636 -30.79 43.41 16.97
C SER A 636 -30.51 42.18 17.84
N GLY A 637 -31.20 41.10 17.53
CA GLY A 637 -30.97 39.76 18.04
C GLY A 637 -30.16 38.87 17.10
N ALA A 638 -29.59 39.44 16.01
CA ALA A 638 -28.90 38.65 14.97
C ALA A 638 -27.67 37.88 15.46
N SER A 639 -27.08 38.29 16.57
CA SER A 639 -25.97 37.59 17.22
C SER A 639 -26.41 36.41 18.11
N SER A 640 -27.71 36.11 18.17
CA SER A 640 -28.20 34.90 18.86
C SER A 640 -27.79 33.68 18.10
N THR A 641 -27.44 32.58 18.84
CA THR A 641 -26.98 31.33 18.26
C THR A 641 -27.98 30.22 18.48
N GLY A 642 -28.10 29.30 17.52
CA GLY A 642 -29.03 28.16 17.51
C GLY A 642 -29.45 27.80 16.09
N LYS A 643 -30.00 26.60 15.91
CA LYS A 643 -30.42 26.12 14.58
C LYS A 643 -31.89 26.51 14.32
N GLY A 644 -32.15 27.26 13.26
CA GLY A 644 -33.52 27.61 12.84
C GLY A 644 -34.26 28.51 13.82
N LEU A 645 -33.60 29.57 14.33
CA LEU A 645 -34.14 30.46 15.34
C LEU A 645 -35.39 31.20 14.90
N LYS A 646 -36.41 31.24 15.78
CA LYS A 646 -37.53 32.16 15.74
C LYS A 646 -37.35 33.21 16.84
N TYR A 647 -37.70 34.45 16.56
CA TYR A 647 -37.47 35.58 17.46
C TYR A 647 -38.81 36.15 17.94
N ALA A 648 -38.90 36.42 19.22
CA ALA A 648 -40.07 37.07 19.81
C ALA A 648 -39.59 38.19 20.74
N TRP A 649 -39.96 39.42 20.42
CA TRP A 649 -39.57 40.60 21.16
C TRP A 649 -40.73 41.07 22.09
N THR A 650 -40.39 41.50 23.27
CA THR A 650 -41.33 42.12 24.19
C THR A 650 -40.78 43.48 24.66
N GLY A 651 -41.51 44.52 24.39
CA GLY A 651 -41.22 45.87 24.87
C GLY A 651 -41.78 46.16 26.26
N PRO A 652 -41.23 47.15 26.95
CA PRO A 652 -41.77 47.62 28.24
C PRO A 652 -43.13 48.24 28.06
N ALA A 653 -43.93 48.31 29.15
CA ALA A 653 -45.26 48.89 29.14
C ALA A 653 -45.22 50.34 28.62
N GLY A 654 -46.11 50.68 27.64
CA GLY A 654 -46.23 52.00 27.06
C GLY A 654 -45.27 52.27 25.88
N VAL A 655 -44.42 51.29 25.45
CA VAL A 655 -43.54 51.38 24.29
C VAL A 655 -43.99 50.40 23.22
N SER A 656 -44.50 50.90 22.12
CA SER A 656 -44.83 50.04 20.96
C SER A 656 -43.57 49.67 20.19
N ILE A 657 -43.38 48.38 19.93
CA ILE A 657 -42.29 47.87 19.16
C ILE A 657 -42.78 47.26 17.84
N ALA A 658 -42.08 47.53 16.75
CA ALA A 658 -42.27 46.82 15.48
C ALA A 658 -41.20 45.75 15.36
N GLN A 659 -41.59 44.45 15.22
CA GLN A 659 -40.65 43.34 15.09
C GLN A 659 -40.57 42.87 13.64
N ASN A 660 -39.34 42.56 13.24
CA ASN A 660 -39.06 41.92 11.93
C ASN A 660 -37.93 40.88 12.11
N GLY A 661 -38.33 39.64 12.41
CA GLY A 661 -37.39 38.57 12.70
C GLY A 661 -36.42 38.95 13.82
N ALA A 662 -35.11 38.94 13.52
CA ALA A 662 -34.08 39.27 14.50
C ALA A 662 -34.03 40.75 14.94
N THR A 663 -34.82 41.62 14.39
CA THR A 663 -34.79 43.06 14.71
C THR A 663 -36.07 43.53 15.36
N ALA A 664 -35.96 44.46 16.29
CA ALA A 664 -37.07 45.22 16.83
C ALA A 664 -36.78 46.73 16.74
N THR A 665 -37.77 47.52 16.31
CA THR A 665 -37.66 48.98 16.23
C THR A 665 -38.72 49.64 17.08
N PHE A 666 -38.37 50.76 17.68
CA PHE A 666 -39.31 51.59 18.44
C PHE A 666 -38.89 53.05 18.38
N THR A 667 -39.82 53.94 18.73
CA THR A 667 -39.51 55.36 18.96
C THR A 667 -39.37 55.59 20.46
N ALA A 668 -38.25 56.13 20.89
CA ALA A 668 -38.01 56.44 22.30
C ALA A 668 -39.03 57.42 22.84
N PRO A 669 -39.74 57.11 23.95
CA PRO A 669 -40.72 58.04 24.55
C PRO A 669 -40.06 59.35 24.96
N LYS A 670 -40.74 60.49 24.70
CA LYS A 670 -40.34 61.81 25.26
C LYS A 670 -40.74 61.83 26.74
N ALA A 671 -39.82 62.12 27.60
CA ALA A 671 -40.05 62.21 29.06
C ALA A 671 -39.29 63.40 29.64
N ALA A 672 -39.83 64.01 30.67
CA ALA A 672 -39.18 65.12 31.37
C ALA A 672 -37.93 64.68 32.16
N ASP A 673 -37.88 63.42 32.60
CA ASP A 673 -36.80 62.82 33.33
C ASP A 673 -36.21 61.64 32.57
N GLU A 674 -34.95 61.31 32.87
CA GLU A 674 -34.31 60.14 32.31
C GLU A 674 -35.00 58.85 32.78
N ARG A 675 -35.28 57.94 31.84
CA ARG A 675 -35.95 56.68 32.12
C ARG A 675 -35.27 55.52 31.45
N ARG A 676 -35.19 54.38 32.14
CA ARG A 676 -34.66 53.11 31.67
C ARG A 676 -35.80 52.20 31.19
N TYR A 677 -35.67 51.65 30.01
CA TYR A 677 -36.65 50.77 29.38
C TYR A 677 -35.99 49.43 29.08
N ALA A 678 -36.49 48.35 29.65
CA ALA A 678 -35.99 46.98 29.49
C ALA A 678 -36.73 46.30 28.33
N PHE A 679 -36.00 45.84 27.31
CA PHE A 679 -36.51 45.08 26.20
C PHE A 679 -36.08 43.61 26.33
N LYS A 680 -36.99 42.67 26.12
CA LYS A 680 -36.74 41.24 26.18
C LYS A 680 -36.82 40.62 24.78
N LEU A 681 -35.87 39.78 24.45
CA LEU A 681 -35.86 38.86 23.30
C LEU A 681 -35.94 37.45 23.78
N ALA A 682 -36.92 36.69 23.31
CA ALA A 682 -36.94 35.23 23.41
C ALA A 682 -36.60 34.65 22.03
N VAL A 683 -35.66 33.74 21.97
CA VAL A 683 -35.36 32.94 20.79
C VAL A 683 -35.77 31.49 21.00
N THR A 684 -36.37 30.88 19.97
CA THR A 684 -36.78 29.48 19.97
C THR A 684 -36.13 28.77 18.84
N ASP A 685 -35.43 27.63 19.08
CA ASP A 685 -34.80 26.84 18.04
C ASP A 685 -35.79 25.90 17.32
N ALA A 686 -35.29 25.17 16.31
CA ALA A 686 -36.08 24.20 15.56
C ALA A 686 -36.59 23.01 16.42
N LEU A 687 -35.97 22.75 17.57
CA LEU A 687 -36.38 21.72 18.54
C LEU A 687 -37.35 22.27 19.63
N GLY A 688 -37.77 23.51 19.52
CA GLY A 688 -38.70 24.15 20.47
C GLY A 688 -38.06 24.62 21.78
N ARG A 689 -36.72 24.55 21.92
CA ARG A 689 -36.01 25.01 23.11
C ARG A 689 -35.89 26.54 23.07
N THR A 690 -36.01 27.18 24.20
CA THR A 690 -36.02 28.64 24.30
C THR A 690 -34.83 29.20 25.06
N ALA A 691 -34.40 30.38 24.74
CA ALA A 691 -33.48 31.20 25.54
C ALA A 691 -33.90 32.66 25.49
N ASP A 692 -33.67 33.40 26.55
CA ASP A 692 -34.07 34.80 26.74
C ASP A 692 -32.85 35.70 26.95
N ALA A 693 -32.95 36.93 26.47
CA ALA A 693 -32.01 38.00 26.77
C ALA A 693 -32.78 39.33 27.03
N THR A 694 -32.19 40.16 27.83
CA THR A 694 -32.71 41.52 28.12
C THR A 694 -31.68 42.56 27.73
N HIS A 695 -32.17 43.72 27.24
CA HIS A 695 -31.33 44.87 26.91
C HIS A 695 -32.01 46.12 27.42
N ASP A 696 -31.26 46.92 28.15
CA ASP A 696 -31.79 48.19 28.73
C ASP A 696 -31.37 49.35 27.83
N VAL A 697 -32.35 50.21 27.52
CA VAL A 697 -32.12 51.45 26.80
C VAL A 697 -32.51 52.60 27.74
N THR A 698 -31.53 53.42 28.06
CA THR A 698 -31.77 54.66 28.84
C THR A 698 -32.20 55.75 27.88
N VAL A 699 -33.41 56.27 28.07
CA VAL A 699 -33.92 57.41 27.32
C VAL A 699 -33.66 58.67 28.13
N ARG A 700 -32.82 59.55 27.61
CA ARG A 700 -32.50 60.83 28.28
C ARG A 700 -33.70 61.72 28.35
N ALA A 701 -33.77 62.61 29.36
CA ALA A 701 -34.79 63.63 29.44
C ALA A 701 -34.85 64.47 28.14
N SER A 702 -36.02 64.59 27.59
CA SER A 702 -36.23 65.53 26.48
C SER A 702 -36.08 66.95 27.05
N ALA A 703 -35.11 67.73 26.59
CA ALA A 703 -35.11 69.13 26.84
C ALA A 703 -36.49 69.68 26.40
N GLY A 704 -37.28 70.31 27.34
CA GLY A 704 -38.51 70.95 27.02
C GLY A 704 -38.29 71.90 25.81
N GLU A 705 -39.32 72.23 25.04
CA GLU A 705 -39.18 73.18 23.94
C GLU A 705 -38.44 74.41 24.44
N GLY A 706 -37.11 74.32 24.36
CA GLY A 706 -36.22 75.39 24.81
C GLY A 706 -36.42 76.60 23.91
N ALA A 707 -36.21 77.76 24.49
CA ALA A 707 -36.17 79.06 23.80
C ALA A 707 -35.54 78.88 22.41
N ALA A 708 -36.12 79.62 21.40
CA ALA A 708 -35.62 79.59 20.04
C ALA A 708 -34.12 79.88 20.00
N ALA A 709 -33.38 79.26 19.12
CA ALA A 709 -31.95 79.48 18.97
C ALA A 709 -31.68 81.00 18.70
N TRP A 710 -30.66 81.49 19.39
CA TRP A 710 -30.19 82.82 19.16
C TRP A 710 -29.72 82.96 17.70
N ASP A 711 -30.19 84.13 17.03
CA ASP A 711 -29.86 84.46 15.68
C ASP A 711 -29.12 85.82 15.64
N PRO A 712 -27.88 85.94 15.16
CA PRO A 712 -27.08 87.12 15.14
C PRO A 712 -27.69 88.23 14.23
N LYS A 713 -28.58 87.87 13.36
CA LYS A 713 -29.23 88.82 12.43
C LYS A 713 -30.62 89.32 12.89
N LYS A 714 -31.09 88.72 13.96
CA LYS A 714 -32.42 89.08 14.52
C LYS A 714 -32.28 90.13 15.60
N THR A 715 -33.13 91.15 15.53
CA THR A 715 -33.27 92.16 16.57
C THR A 715 -34.16 91.65 17.68
N TYR A 716 -33.65 91.66 18.94
CA TYR A 716 -34.35 91.27 20.14
C TYR A 716 -34.73 92.57 20.87
N ALA A 717 -35.82 93.24 20.40
CA ALA A 717 -36.18 94.53 20.86
C ALA A 717 -36.85 94.63 22.23
N THR A 718 -37.50 93.55 22.65
CA THR A 718 -38.19 93.47 23.92
C THR A 718 -37.29 92.83 25.02
N PRO A 719 -37.08 93.51 26.16
CA PRO A 719 -36.36 92.86 27.28
C PRO A 719 -37.00 91.58 27.71
N CYS A 720 -36.17 90.70 28.25
CA CYS A 720 -36.55 89.33 28.76
C CYS A 720 -37.00 88.40 27.62
N HIS A 721 -36.58 88.67 26.38
CA HIS A 721 -36.75 87.66 25.32
C HIS A 721 -35.81 86.51 25.52
N GLU A 722 -36.36 85.28 25.48
CA GLU A 722 -35.66 84.05 25.76
C GLU A 722 -35.07 83.46 24.48
N VAL A 723 -33.77 83.17 24.49
CA VAL A 723 -33.06 82.47 23.39
C VAL A 723 -32.18 81.31 23.94
N SER A 724 -31.96 80.34 23.11
CA SER A 724 -30.95 79.31 23.38
C SER A 724 -29.67 79.59 22.65
N HIS A 725 -28.53 79.50 23.34
CA HIS A 725 -27.22 79.61 22.74
C HIS A 725 -26.20 78.80 23.56
N ALA A 726 -25.33 78.00 22.86
CA ALA A 726 -24.29 77.15 23.48
C ALA A 726 -24.80 76.18 24.57
N GLY A 727 -26.00 75.60 24.36
CA GLY A 727 -26.64 74.68 25.30
C GLY A 727 -27.25 75.32 26.54
N LYS A 728 -27.34 76.63 26.61
CA LYS A 728 -27.91 77.39 27.72
C LYS A 728 -29.02 78.33 27.23
N THR A 729 -29.91 78.68 28.16
CA THR A 729 -30.99 79.62 27.90
C THR A 729 -30.60 80.99 28.42
N TRP A 730 -30.81 82.08 27.61
CA TRP A 730 -30.40 83.45 27.87
C TRP A 730 -31.59 84.38 27.77
N LEU A 731 -31.56 85.40 28.61
CA LEU A 731 -32.56 86.51 28.59
C LEU A 731 -31.88 87.86 28.32
N ASN A 732 -32.35 88.65 27.37
CA ASN A 732 -31.79 89.95 27.13
C ASN A 732 -32.36 90.98 28.16
N GLY A 733 -31.52 91.94 28.58
CA GLY A 733 -31.93 93.06 29.47
C GLY A 733 -32.45 94.27 28.79
N TRP A 734 -32.15 94.47 27.52
CA TRP A 734 -32.56 95.61 26.69
C TRP A 734 -32.48 95.23 25.19
N TRP A 735 -32.71 96.15 24.29
CA TRP A 735 -32.64 95.92 22.86
C TRP A 735 -31.26 95.40 22.43
N VAL A 736 -31.22 94.36 21.62
CA VAL A 736 -30.00 93.72 21.20
C VAL A 736 -30.05 93.29 19.71
N LEU A 737 -28.96 93.55 18.96
CA LEU A 737 -28.73 93.00 17.63
C LEU A 737 -27.27 92.60 17.50
N GLY A 738 -27.01 91.31 17.24
CA GLY A 738 -25.65 90.78 16.99
C GLY A 738 -24.85 90.48 18.24
N ASP A 739 -25.21 90.87 19.44
CA ASP A 739 -24.49 90.52 20.65
C ASP A 739 -24.69 89.06 20.97
N VAL A 740 -23.57 88.32 21.10
CA VAL A 740 -23.58 86.91 21.34
C VAL A 740 -23.88 86.63 22.83
N PRO A 741 -24.91 85.78 23.14
CA PRO A 741 -25.18 85.41 24.50
C PRO A 741 -23.97 84.78 25.20
N GLY A 742 -23.63 85.27 26.42
CA GLY A 742 -22.51 84.84 27.19
C GLY A 742 -21.17 85.50 27.01
N THR A 743 -21.05 86.49 26.04
CA THR A 743 -19.77 87.17 25.75
C THR A 743 -19.64 88.54 26.46
N GLY A 744 -20.67 89.15 26.95
CA GLY A 744 -20.69 90.49 27.51
C GLY A 744 -20.33 90.63 29.00
N GLY A 745 -19.93 89.58 29.65
CA GLY A 745 -19.59 89.56 31.09
C GLY A 745 -20.71 90.09 31.97
N GLU A 746 -20.35 90.84 33.07
CA GLU A 746 -21.27 91.42 34.04
C GLU A 746 -22.11 92.59 33.50
N TRP A 747 -21.68 93.18 32.44
CA TRP A 747 -22.36 94.32 31.80
C TRP A 747 -22.98 93.96 30.44
N GLY A 748 -22.90 92.68 30.01
CA GLY A 748 -23.46 92.23 28.76
C GLY A 748 -25.00 92.27 28.73
N ALA A 749 -25.56 92.32 27.51
CA ALA A 749 -27.01 92.41 27.31
C ALA A 749 -27.76 91.14 27.66
N TRP A 750 -27.03 89.96 27.61
CA TRP A 750 -27.57 88.59 27.85
C TRP A 750 -27.17 88.10 29.21
N ARG A 751 -28.13 87.54 29.98
CA ARG A 751 -27.88 86.79 31.21
C ARG A 751 -28.47 85.39 31.11
N GLU A 752 -27.76 84.44 31.64
CA GLU A 752 -28.24 83.05 31.70
C GLU A 752 -29.48 82.98 32.58
N LYS A 753 -30.51 82.26 32.11
CA LYS A 753 -31.75 82.08 32.85
C LYS A 753 -31.54 81.24 34.10
N GLY A 754 -32.05 81.69 35.25
CA GLY A 754 -31.95 80.96 36.51
C GLY A 754 -30.67 81.24 37.33
N VAL A 755 -29.78 82.13 36.84
CA VAL A 755 -28.59 82.51 37.62
C VAL A 755 -28.88 83.75 38.50
N ALA A 756 -28.09 83.89 39.57
CA ALA A 756 -28.31 84.98 40.57
C ALA A 756 -28.19 86.40 39.96
N ASN A 757 -27.38 86.55 38.93
CA ASN A 757 -27.14 87.87 38.27
C ASN A 757 -28.02 88.14 37.06
N MET A 758 -29.18 87.48 36.99
CA MET A 758 -30.18 87.81 35.95
C MET A 758 -30.58 89.27 36.02
N HIS A 759 -30.97 89.84 34.84
CA HIS A 759 -31.54 91.20 34.82
C HIS A 759 -32.73 91.29 35.74
N ALA A 760 -32.76 92.36 36.60
CA ALA A 760 -33.74 92.44 37.66
C ALA A 760 -35.18 92.38 37.16
N MET A 761 -35.46 92.92 35.97
CA MET A 761 -36.79 92.94 35.31
C MET A 761 -37.17 91.57 34.75
N CYS A 762 -36.26 90.59 34.64
CA CYS A 762 -36.54 89.27 34.10
C CYS A 762 -36.63 88.19 35.17
N LYS A 763 -36.48 88.53 36.43
CA LYS A 763 -36.52 87.56 37.55
C LYS A 763 -37.91 86.90 37.82
N SER A 764 -38.94 87.48 37.21
CA SER A 764 -40.31 86.98 37.29
C SER A 764 -40.79 86.23 36.07
N LYS A 765 -39.90 85.99 35.08
CA LYS A 765 -40.18 85.18 33.89
C LYS A 765 -39.50 83.85 33.82
#